data_0d1bb995ca540a6cf8e21f97a8270ebf
#
_entry.id   0d1bb995ca540a6cf8e21f97a8270ebf
#
_cell.length_a   1.000
_cell.length_b   1.000
_cell.length_c   1.000
_cell.angle_alpha   90.00
_cell.angle_beta   90.00
_cell.angle_gamma   90.00
#
_symmetry.space_group_name_H-M   'P 1'
#
loop_
_entity.id
_entity.type
_entity.pdbx_description
1 polymer ?
#
loop_
_entity_poly.entity_id
_entity_poly.type
_entity_poly.pdbx_seq_one_letter_code
_entity_poly.pdbx_strand_id
1 'polypeptide(L)'
;MTPTATYRLQLQPDFPFRAAEDAVPYLAGLGVSHLHLSPVLEAVPGSPHGYDVVDHDRVREELGGEEGLRALARTARGHGLGLVLDIVPNHMAAVPRYNRALREVLREGPKSPFARWFDIDWDAGGGKVLMPVLADRLGEELGALRVEGRTLRYGEHAFPLREGTEELPLPGLLDAQWYRLGWWRLARTELNYRRFFTISDLIGVRVEDPEVFAATHAKILELVRDGVVEGLRIDHPDGLADPEGYLLRLNEATGGCWTVVEKILTGDERLPASWPVAGTTGYDALCRIDGLFTDPDGAGELLRQYRDHTAPAGDRGGYWGATVRHAACAVVTHELAAETEALARLAERICAADPALRDHAPWALRTAIRELLVRVPVYRPYRTGGESVVTADAALRARAAFAVAREGDAVDVVRDLALGRLGDGPDQRAFRARFAQTSSALRAKSVEDTAFYRYVPLLSANEVGGDPGRPAVAPEEFHAYCGRIARDWPATGTVLSTHDTKRSADVRARIAVLSQCPERWERLLTSLDWAPAPDRHFGWVAWQTATGFGVPDARRLGPALLKSAREAGLHTGWTEPDEGYEQAVREFVEAGPAGRAMHQVALFARELDPYVRAHALGAAVVHLTMPGVPDLYQGTEGEYLALVDPDNRRPFREREEDGKTAVTRAALGLRRRRPDVFGESGTYTPLVAEGPAAGHCVAFTRSGEAITAVTRLALRLEESGGWLDTVLPLPAGRWADLLSPGREFTGGGPVPLAELFAGGPVALLERTDGG
;
A
#
# COMPACT_ATOMS: atom_id res chain seq x y z
N MET A 1 -6.16 -24.41 -4.30
CA MET A 1 -6.22 -24.21 -5.79
C MET A 1 -5.82 -22.77 -6.06
N THR A 2 -4.98 -22.51 -7.07
CA THR A 2 -4.58 -21.14 -7.43
C THR A 2 -5.77 -20.40 -8.04
N PRO A 3 -6.13 -19.18 -7.55
CA PRO A 3 -7.19 -18.37 -8.16
C PRO A 3 -6.88 -18.01 -9.62
N THR A 4 -7.91 -17.90 -10.46
CA THR A 4 -7.74 -17.31 -11.80
C THR A 4 -7.87 -15.78 -11.75
N ALA A 5 -8.69 -15.26 -10.85
CA ALA A 5 -8.84 -13.87 -10.49
C ALA A 5 -9.54 -13.76 -9.15
N THR A 6 -9.24 -12.71 -8.38
CA THR A 6 -9.89 -12.40 -7.12
C THR A 6 -10.67 -11.09 -7.20
N TYR A 7 -11.67 -10.92 -6.34
CA TYR A 7 -12.42 -9.69 -6.20
C TYR A 7 -12.45 -9.28 -4.73
N ARG A 8 -11.82 -8.14 -4.41
CA ARG A 8 -11.69 -7.66 -3.04
C ARG A 8 -12.92 -6.89 -2.59
N LEU A 9 -13.54 -7.38 -1.50
CA LEU A 9 -14.64 -6.75 -0.78
C LEU A 9 -14.15 -6.16 0.53
N GLN A 10 -14.48 -4.91 0.79
CA GLN A 10 -14.23 -4.22 2.04
C GLN A 10 -15.41 -4.42 2.97
N LEU A 11 -15.27 -5.37 3.90
CA LEU A 11 -16.29 -5.67 4.90
C LEU A 11 -16.28 -4.62 6.03
N GLN A 12 -17.47 -4.20 6.43
CA GLN A 12 -17.70 -3.22 7.49
C GLN A 12 -19.13 -3.37 8.01
N PRO A 13 -19.51 -2.74 9.13
CA PRO A 13 -20.87 -2.88 9.67
C PRO A 13 -21.98 -2.57 8.65
N ASP A 14 -21.75 -1.61 7.74
CA ASP A 14 -22.69 -1.25 6.67
C ASP A 14 -22.61 -2.20 5.44
N PHE A 15 -21.66 -3.09 5.40
CA PHE A 15 -21.51 -4.14 4.38
C PHE A 15 -20.99 -5.44 5.02
N PRO A 16 -21.85 -6.15 5.81
CA PRO A 16 -21.50 -7.40 6.51
C PRO A 16 -21.52 -8.61 5.57
N PHE A 17 -21.23 -9.82 6.10
CA PHE A 17 -21.21 -11.08 5.33
C PHE A 17 -22.51 -11.32 4.55
N ARG A 18 -23.65 -10.97 5.11
CA ARG A 18 -24.94 -11.12 4.42
C ARG A 18 -25.01 -10.28 3.15
N ALA A 19 -24.56 -9.03 3.20
CA ALA A 19 -24.53 -8.16 2.03
C ALA A 19 -23.53 -8.69 0.98
N ALA A 20 -22.39 -9.22 1.42
CA ALA A 20 -21.44 -9.88 0.54
C ALA A 20 -22.01 -11.16 -0.08
N GLU A 21 -22.80 -11.95 0.67
CA GLU A 21 -23.52 -13.13 0.19
C GLU A 21 -24.52 -12.76 -0.92
N ASP A 22 -25.27 -11.68 -0.73
CA ASP A 22 -26.23 -11.19 -1.72
C ASP A 22 -25.56 -10.74 -3.03
N ALA A 23 -24.29 -10.28 -2.98
CA ALA A 23 -23.51 -9.88 -4.14
C ALA A 23 -22.85 -11.06 -4.92
N VAL A 24 -22.83 -12.28 -4.35
CA VAL A 24 -22.17 -13.45 -4.95
C VAL A 24 -22.61 -13.74 -6.39
N PRO A 25 -23.92 -13.72 -6.73
CA PRO A 25 -24.37 -14.02 -8.10
C PRO A 25 -23.80 -13.02 -9.12
N TYR A 26 -23.79 -11.73 -8.78
CA TYR A 26 -23.22 -10.67 -9.62
C TYR A 26 -21.71 -10.91 -9.85
N LEU A 27 -20.96 -11.16 -8.77
CA LEU A 27 -19.51 -11.35 -8.83
C LEU A 27 -19.11 -12.62 -9.57
N ALA A 28 -19.88 -13.70 -9.41
CA ALA A 28 -19.70 -14.93 -10.20
C ALA A 28 -19.94 -14.69 -11.69
N GLY A 29 -20.95 -13.83 -12.01
CA GLY A 29 -21.28 -13.41 -13.36
C GLY A 29 -20.18 -12.54 -14.03
N LEU A 30 -19.34 -11.85 -13.26
CA LEU A 30 -18.17 -11.16 -13.78
C LEU A 30 -17.07 -12.12 -14.27
N GLY A 31 -17.00 -13.32 -13.70
CA GLY A 31 -16.01 -14.33 -14.08
C GLY A 31 -14.81 -14.46 -13.13
N VAL A 32 -14.83 -13.83 -11.97
CA VAL A 32 -13.82 -14.08 -10.91
C VAL A 32 -13.92 -15.49 -10.36
N SER A 33 -12.87 -16.00 -9.75
CA SER A 33 -12.83 -17.33 -9.15
C SER A 33 -12.90 -17.32 -7.62
N HIS A 34 -12.52 -16.22 -6.99
CA HIS A 34 -12.49 -16.09 -5.54
C HIS A 34 -12.92 -14.69 -5.09
N LEU A 35 -13.55 -14.62 -3.92
CA LEU A 35 -13.75 -13.39 -3.18
C LEU A 35 -12.57 -13.18 -2.24
N HIS A 36 -11.96 -12.01 -2.26
CA HIS A 36 -10.92 -11.60 -1.35
C HIS A 36 -11.54 -10.70 -0.28
N LEU A 37 -11.64 -11.18 0.94
CA LEU A 37 -12.28 -10.48 2.04
C LEU A 37 -11.25 -9.69 2.85
N SER A 38 -11.57 -8.44 3.21
CA SER A 38 -10.84 -7.69 4.24
C SER A 38 -10.85 -8.44 5.58
N PRO A 39 -10.03 -8.07 6.60
CA PRO A 39 -9.91 -8.83 7.84
C PRO A 39 -11.26 -9.15 8.48
N VAL A 40 -11.46 -10.41 8.85
CA VAL A 40 -12.74 -10.95 9.36
C VAL A 40 -12.75 -11.25 10.85
N LEU A 41 -11.59 -11.19 11.53
CA LEU A 41 -11.50 -11.45 12.96
C LEU A 41 -12.05 -10.26 13.77
N GLU A 42 -12.35 -10.50 15.06
CA GLU A 42 -12.92 -9.50 15.95
C GLU A 42 -12.03 -8.28 16.05
N ALA A 43 -12.58 -7.12 15.73
CA ALA A 43 -11.89 -5.84 15.65
C ALA A 43 -12.50 -4.83 16.63
N VAL A 44 -11.94 -3.64 16.72
CA VAL A 44 -12.53 -2.54 17.50
C VAL A 44 -13.96 -2.31 17.00
N PRO A 45 -14.96 -2.22 17.91
CA PRO A 45 -16.35 -1.99 17.50
C PRO A 45 -16.52 -0.75 16.60
N GLY A 46 -17.24 -0.91 15.50
CA GLY A 46 -17.46 0.13 14.50
C GLY A 46 -16.29 0.32 13.51
N SER A 47 -15.21 -0.48 13.59
CA SER A 47 -14.07 -0.39 12.65
C SER A 47 -14.55 -0.50 11.19
N PRO A 48 -14.18 0.45 10.31
CA PRO A 48 -14.55 0.41 8.90
C PRO A 48 -13.63 -0.47 8.05
N HIS A 49 -12.61 -1.10 8.66
CA HIS A 49 -11.57 -1.84 7.92
C HIS A 49 -11.17 -3.18 8.52
N GLY A 50 -11.26 -3.40 9.84
CA GLY A 50 -10.94 -4.65 10.51
C GLY A 50 -9.45 -4.94 10.78
N TYR A 51 -8.53 -4.01 10.45
CA TYR A 51 -7.09 -4.19 10.73
C TYR A 51 -6.72 -3.96 12.20
N ASP A 52 -7.59 -3.38 12.99
CA ASP A 52 -7.47 -3.12 14.41
C ASP A 52 -8.03 -4.29 15.25
N VAL A 53 -7.46 -5.49 15.02
CA VAL A 53 -7.89 -6.74 15.66
C VAL A 53 -7.77 -6.65 17.18
N VAL A 54 -8.79 -7.12 17.89
CA VAL A 54 -8.84 -7.20 19.36
C VAL A 54 -8.90 -8.63 19.89
N ASP A 55 -9.37 -9.58 19.10
CA ASP A 55 -9.47 -10.99 19.46
C ASP A 55 -9.26 -11.88 18.22
N HIS A 56 -8.27 -12.76 18.27
CA HIS A 56 -7.96 -13.68 17.19
C HIS A 56 -8.77 -15.00 17.25
N ASP A 57 -9.48 -15.23 18.34
CA ASP A 57 -10.21 -16.49 18.56
C ASP A 57 -11.60 -16.49 17.92
N ARG A 58 -12.08 -15.31 17.48
CA ARG A 58 -13.45 -15.15 16.98
C ARG A 58 -13.53 -14.39 15.67
N VAL A 59 -14.49 -14.81 14.84
CA VAL A 59 -14.93 -14.03 13.68
C VAL A 59 -15.82 -12.88 14.17
N ARG A 60 -15.69 -11.70 13.56
CA ARG A 60 -16.30 -10.44 13.95
C ARG A 60 -17.83 -10.52 13.98
N GLU A 61 -18.40 -10.32 15.17
CA GLU A 61 -19.85 -10.38 15.39
C GLU A 61 -20.62 -9.32 14.59
N GLU A 62 -20.09 -8.10 14.49
CA GLU A 62 -20.73 -7.02 13.70
C GLU A 62 -20.87 -7.35 12.21
N LEU A 63 -20.06 -8.28 11.69
CA LEU A 63 -20.16 -8.76 10.31
C LEU A 63 -21.12 -9.96 10.15
N GLY A 64 -21.64 -10.52 11.25
CA GLY A 64 -22.50 -11.71 11.27
C GLY A 64 -21.83 -12.97 11.86
N GLY A 65 -20.66 -12.79 12.52
CA GLY A 65 -19.96 -13.86 13.21
C GLY A 65 -19.51 -15.02 12.28
N GLU A 66 -19.08 -16.11 12.89
CA GLU A 66 -18.60 -17.29 12.16
C GLU A 66 -19.71 -17.94 11.31
N GLU A 67 -20.96 -17.94 11.80
CA GLU A 67 -22.09 -18.49 11.06
C GLU A 67 -22.31 -17.74 9.74
N GLY A 68 -22.25 -16.39 9.76
CA GLY A 68 -22.35 -15.55 8.59
C GLY A 68 -21.23 -15.79 7.58
N LEU A 69 -19.96 -15.90 8.05
CA LEU A 69 -18.84 -16.23 7.19
C LEU A 69 -18.98 -17.62 6.53
N ARG A 70 -19.40 -18.63 7.30
CA ARG A 70 -19.64 -19.97 6.77
C ARG A 70 -20.83 -20.02 5.80
N ALA A 71 -21.87 -19.18 5.99
CA ALA A 71 -22.97 -19.03 5.06
C ALA A 71 -22.48 -18.42 3.73
N LEU A 72 -21.76 -17.30 3.79
CA LEU A 72 -21.12 -16.70 2.61
C LEU A 72 -20.25 -17.70 1.84
N ALA A 73 -19.42 -18.49 2.55
CA ALA A 73 -18.57 -19.50 1.93
C ALA A 73 -19.38 -20.59 1.20
N ARG A 74 -20.50 -21.05 1.79
CA ARG A 74 -21.39 -22.02 1.13
C ARG A 74 -22.03 -21.45 -0.13
N THR A 75 -22.55 -20.23 -0.06
CA THR A 75 -23.16 -19.53 -1.20
C THR A 75 -22.13 -19.26 -2.30
N ALA A 76 -20.95 -18.75 -1.95
CA ALA A 76 -19.82 -18.55 -2.88
C ALA A 76 -19.48 -19.86 -3.61
N ARG A 77 -19.31 -20.95 -2.87
CA ARG A 77 -18.98 -22.26 -3.43
C ARG A 77 -20.11 -22.79 -4.34
N GLY A 78 -21.37 -22.56 -4.00
CA GLY A 78 -22.52 -22.89 -4.86
C GLY A 78 -22.48 -22.18 -6.22
N HIS A 79 -21.78 -21.07 -6.32
CA HIS A 79 -21.56 -20.31 -7.56
C HIS A 79 -20.13 -20.53 -8.15
N GLY A 80 -19.35 -21.48 -7.62
CA GLY A 80 -18.01 -21.80 -8.09
C GLY A 80 -16.95 -20.77 -7.70
N LEU A 81 -17.15 -20.07 -6.58
CA LEU A 81 -16.19 -19.11 -6.01
C LEU A 81 -15.59 -19.66 -4.71
N GLY A 82 -14.26 -19.45 -4.52
CA GLY A 82 -13.59 -19.66 -3.24
C GLY A 82 -13.45 -18.38 -2.43
N LEU A 83 -12.87 -18.49 -1.22
CA LEU A 83 -12.59 -17.32 -0.37
C LEU A 83 -11.08 -17.19 -0.13
N VAL A 84 -10.59 -15.96 -0.22
CA VAL A 84 -9.26 -15.52 0.23
C VAL A 84 -9.46 -14.56 1.39
N LEU A 85 -8.73 -14.75 2.48
CA LEU A 85 -8.79 -13.85 3.64
C LEU A 85 -7.54 -12.99 3.76
N ASP A 86 -7.77 -11.74 4.13
CA ASP A 86 -6.74 -10.83 4.60
C ASP A 86 -6.51 -11.05 6.10
N ILE A 87 -5.28 -11.34 6.53
CA ILE A 87 -4.93 -11.57 7.93
C ILE A 87 -3.85 -10.61 8.39
N VAL A 88 -3.91 -10.22 9.67
CA VAL A 88 -3.09 -9.17 10.28
C VAL A 88 -2.19 -9.76 11.37
N PRO A 89 -1.01 -10.33 11.03
CA PRO A 89 -0.14 -10.95 12.02
C PRO A 89 0.71 -9.96 12.81
N ASN A 90 0.93 -8.75 12.29
CA ASN A 90 1.93 -7.83 12.81
C ASN A 90 1.52 -7.13 14.11
N HIS A 91 0.23 -6.85 14.31
CA HIS A 91 -0.25 -6.00 15.40
C HIS A 91 -1.68 -6.32 15.83
N MET A 92 -2.06 -5.80 16.99
CA MET A 92 -3.42 -5.74 17.53
C MET A 92 -3.73 -4.32 17.99
N ALA A 93 -5.02 -4.00 18.18
CA ALA A 93 -5.41 -2.73 18.77
C ALA A 93 -4.91 -2.59 20.21
N ALA A 94 -4.27 -1.47 20.52
CA ALA A 94 -3.79 -1.13 21.87
C ALA A 94 -4.91 -0.50 22.71
N VAL A 95 -6.12 -1.06 22.65
CA VAL A 95 -7.32 -0.59 23.35
C VAL A 95 -7.72 -1.62 24.43
N PRO A 96 -7.26 -1.47 25.71
CA PRO A 96 -7.44 -2.48 26.76
C PRO A 96 -8.90 -2.81 27.07
N ARG A 97 -9.83 -1.90 26.76
CA ARG A 97 -11.26 -2.13 26.90
C ARG A 97 -11.75 -3.30 26.04
N TYR A 98 -11.20 -3.47 24.85
CA TYR A 98 -11.60 -4.48 23.88
C TYR A 98 -10.56 -5.59 23.71
N ASN A 99 -9.26 -5.28 23.82
CA ASN A 99 -8.18 -6.26 23.74
C ASN A 99 -7.94 -6.91 25.10
N ARG A 100 -8.49 -8.12 25.27
CA ARG A 100 -8.38 -8.91 26.50
C ARG A 100 -6.92 -9.21 26.85
N ALA A 101 -6.11 -9.63 25.87
CA ALA A 101 -4.73 -10.00 26.11
C ALA A 101 -3.91 -8.80 26.66
N LEU A 102 -4.05 -7.63 26.05
CA LEU A 102 -3.40 -6.42 26.53
C LEU A 102 -3.91 -6.00 27.90
N ARG A 103 -5.23 -6.09 28.15
CA ARG A 103 -5.82 -5.79 29.46
C ARG A 103 -5.19 -6.63 30.57
N GLU A 104 -4.99 -7.94 30.34
CA GLU A 104 -4.35 -8.82 31.31
C GLU A 104 -2.87 -8.44 31.53
N VAL A 105 -2.14 -8.07 30.46
CA VAL A 105 -0.76 -7.57 30.57
C VAL A 105 -0.69 -6.30 31.43
N LEU A 106 -1.61 -5.35 31.23
CA LEU A 106 -1.63 -4.12 32.00
C LEU A 106 -2.05 -4.36 33.46
N ARG A 107 -2.83 -5.42 33.75
CA ARG A 107 -3.22 -5.81 35.11
C ARG A 107 -2.13 -6.55 35.86
N GLU A 108 -1.42 -7.49 35.23
CA GLU A 108 -0.53 -8.44 35.86
C GLU A 108 0.97 -8.20 35.58
N GLY A 109 1.25 -7.30 34.63
CA GLY A 109 2.61 -6.97 34.21
C GLY A 109 3.33 -8.11 33.51
N PRO A 110 4.67 -8.22 33.71
CA PRO A 110 5.49 -9.26 33.05
C PRO A 110 5.13 -10.69 33.41
N LYS A 111 4.32 -10.89 34.46
CA LYS A 111 3.86 -12.23 34.91
C LYS A 111 2.61 -12.69 34.14
N SER A 112 1.95 -11.84 33.43
CA SER A 112 0.79 -12.21 32.60
C SER A 112 1.18 -13.27 31.56
N PRO A 113 0.34 -14.31 31.35
CA PRO A 113 0.57 -15.29 30.28
C PRO A 113 0.62 -14.65 28.90
N PHE A 114 0.01 -13.47 28.73
CA PHE A 114 0.01 -12.69 27.51
C PHE A 114 1.18 -11.70 27.38
N ALA A 115 2.06 -11.57 28.40
CA ALA A 115 3.20 -10.65 28.33
C ALA A 115 4.15 -10.96 27.17
N ARG A 116 4.27 -12.23 26.77
CA ARG A 116 5.07 -12.67 25.64
C ARG A 116 4.45 -12.39 24.26
N TRP A 117 3.13 -12.06 24.23
CA TRP A 117 2.41 -11.77 22.98
C TRP A 117 2.86 -10.48 22.34
N PHE A 118 3.17 -9.48 23.18
CA PHE A 118 3.46 -8.14 22.73
C PHE A 118 4.96 -7.83 22.80
N ASP A 119 5.43 -7.07 21.85
CA ASP A 119 6.81 -6.63 21.76
C ASP A 119 7.04 -5.40 22.64
N ILE A 120 7.13 -5.62 23.97
CA ILE A 120 7.28 -4.60 25.01
C ILE A 120 8.70 -4.66 25.57
N ASP A 121 9.41 -3.52 25.57
CA ASP A 121 10.68 -3.34 26.27
C ASP A 121 10.40 -2.89 27.72
N TRP A 122 10.27 -3.87 28.62
CA TRP A 122 9.99 -3.63 30.03
C TRP A 122 11.11 -2.85 30.73
N ASP A 123 12.36 -3.09 30.35
CA ASP A 123 13.53 -2.44 30.97
C ASP A 123 13.56 -0.95 30.62
N ALA A 124 13.33 -0.60 29.37
CA ALA A 124 13.23 0.79 28.93
C ALA A 124 12.07 1.54 29.58
N GLY A 125 10.96 0.84 29.86
CA GLY A 125 9.80 1.40 30.55
C GLY A 125 9.93 1.46 32.07
N GLY A 126 11.03 1.03 32.67
CA GLY A 126 11.17 0.93 34.13
C GLY A 126 10.17 -0.05 34.74
N GLY A 127 9.88 -1.15 34.06
CA GLY A 127 8.90 -2.16 34.48
C GLY A 127 7.44 -1.82 34.15
N LYS A 128 7.18 -0.74 33.42
CA LYS A 128 5.83 -0.27 33.07
C LYS A 128 5.65 -0.11 31.56
N VAL A 129 4.43 -0.26 31.07
CA VAL A 129 4.05 0.03 29.68
C VAL A 129 3.60 1.49 29.59
N LEU A 130 4.16 2.28 28.66
CA LEU A 130 3.66 3.62 28.39
C LEU A 130 2.37 3.53 27.56
N MET A 131 1.28 4.09 28.11
CA MET A 131 0.02 4.30 27.40
C MET A 131 -0.14 5.79 27.10
N PRO A 132 0.20 6.26 25.89
CA PRO A 132 0.26 7.67 25.52
C PRO A 132 -1.13 8.18 25.07
N VAL A 133 -2.07 8.26 26.01
CA VAL A 133 -3.48 8.56 25.74
C VAL A 133 -3.96 9.90 26.27
N LEU A 134 -3.16 10.56 27.12
CA LEU A 134 -3.58 11.83 27.74
C LEU A 134 -3.49 12.98 26.73
N ALA A 135 -4.49 13.83 26.71
CA ALA A 135 -4.53 15.02 25.84
C ALA A 135 -3.42 16.02 26.17
N ASP A 136 -3.06 16.16 27.45
CA ASP A 136 -1.94 16.98 27.91
C ASP A 136 -1.12 16.21 28.97
N ARG A 137 -0.19 16.89 29.61
CA ARG A 137 0.66 16.33 30.67
C ARG A 137 -0.18 15.82 31.83
N LEU A 138 0.26 14.72 32.44
CA LEU A 138 -0.48 14.07 33.51
C LEU A 138 -0.93 15.03 34.61
N GLY A 139 -0.10 16.01 34.99
CA GLY A 139 -0.44 17.01 36.00
C GLY A 139 -1.70 17.81 35.68
N GLU A 140 -1.90 18.17 34.42
CA GLU A 140 -3.06 18.91 33.91
C GLU A 140 -4.31 18.00 33.78
N GLU A 141 -4.10 16.70 33.57
CA GLU A 141 -5.17 15.72 33.33
C GLU A 141 -5.61 14.95 34.58
N LEU A 142 -4.97 15.15 35.74
CA LEU A 142 -5.33 14.45 37.00
C LEU A 142 -6.81 14.59 37.36
N GLY A 143 -7.40 15.76 37.14
CA GLY A 143 -8.81 16.03 37.37
C GLY A 143 -9.79 15.29 36.46
N ALA A 144 -9.32 14.78 35.31
CA ALA A 144 -10.13 14.01 34.38
C ALA A 144 -10.10 12.49 34.64
N LEU A 145 -9.15 12.02 35.48
CA LEU A 145 -9.04 10.61 35.85
C LEU A 145 -10.13 10.22 36.85
N ARG A 146 -10.74 9.06 36.67
CA ARG A 146 -11.77 8.49 37.54
C ARG A 146 -11.47 7.04 37.86
N VAL A 147 -11.63 6.64 39.11
CA VAL A 147 -11.55 5.24 39.51
C VAL A 147 -12.98 4.70 39.69
N GLU A 148 -13.32 3.67 38.95
CA GLU A 148 -14.61 2.99 38.94
C GLU A 148 -14.40 1.50 39.22
N GLY A 149 -14.56 1.09 40.48
CA GLY A 149 -14.26 -0.26 40.89
C GLY A 149 -12.80 -0.63 40.60
N ARG A 150 -12.57 -1.63 39.76
CA ARG A 150 -11.22 -2.09 39.38
C ARG A 150 -10.73 -1.48 38.03
N THR A 151 -11.23 -0.31 37.68
CA THR A 151 -10.93 0.34 36.41
C THR A 151 -10.55 1.81 36.62
N LEU A 152 -9.44 2.22 36.03
CA LEU A 152 -9.06 3.63 35.86
C LEU A 152 -9.60 4.11 34.52
N ARG A 153 -10.41 5.17 34.55
CA ARG A 153 -10.99 5.78 33.33
C ARG A 153 -10.39 7.13 33.03
N TYR A 154 -10.24 7.37 31.72
CA TYR A 154 -9.90 8.66 31.14
C TYR A 154 -10.65 8.82 29.81
N GLY A 155 -11.66 9.66 29.76
CA GLY A 155 -12.57 9.76 28.61
C GLY A 155 -13.14 8.39 28.24
N GLU A 156 -12.96 7.99 27.00
CA GLU A 156 -13.38 6.67 26.48
C GLU A 156 -12.41 5.54 26.88
N HIS A 157 -11.22 5.86 27.38
CA HIS A 157 -10.23 4.85 27.75
C HIS A 157 -10.54 4.23 29.10
N ALA A 158 -10.34 2.91 29.19
CA ALA A 158 -10.56 2.12 30.40
C ALA A 158 -9.38 1.19 30.64
N PHE A 159 -8.66 1.38 31.74
CA PHE A 159 -7.47 0.64 32.12
C PHE A 159 -7.73 -0.22 33.35
N PRO A 160 -7.28 -1.49 33.37
CA PRO A 160 -7.44 -2.33 34.55
C PRO A 160 -6.54 -1.85 35.68
N LEU A 161 -7.01 -1.92 36.92
CA LEU A 161 -6.16 -1.73 38.10
C LEU A 161 -5.48 -3.03 38.51
N ARG A 162 -4.23 -2.92 38.96
CA ARG A 162 -3.53 -4.00 39.63
C ARG A 162 -4.26 -4.34 40.92
N GLU A 163 -4.39 -5.61 41.21
CA GLU A 163 -5.08 -6.11 42.39
C GLU A 163 -4.52 -5.54 43.71
N GLY A 164 -5.41 -5.08 44.60
CA GLY A 164 -5.06 -4.50 45.90
C GLY A 164 -4.60 -3.04 45.83
N THR A 165 -4.78 -2.35 44.68
CA THR A 165 -4.43 -0.92 44.57
C THR A 165 -5.65 0.00 44.50
N GLU A 166 -6.86 -0.54 44.54
CA GLU A 166 -8.12 0.16 44.28
C GLU A 166 -8.39 1.29 45.28
N GLU A 167 -7.94 1.13 46.56
CA GLU A 167 -8.18 2.09 47.64
C GLU A 167 -7.00 3.07 47.83
N LEU A 168 -5.93 2.97 47.03
CA LEU A 168 -4.81 3.88 47.15
C LEU A 168 -5.20 5.30 46.73
N PRO A 169 -4.64 6.35 47.37
CA PRO A 169 -4.73 7.70 46.88
C PRO A 169 -4.24 7.80 45.42
N LEU A 170 -4.87 8.63 44.58
CA LEU A 170 -4.63 8.67 43.13
C LEU A 170 -3.14 8.68 42.75
N PRO A 171 -2.23 9.46 43.35
CA PRO A 171 -0.82 9.39 42.98
C PRO A 171 -0.21 8.01 43.23
N GLY A 172 -0.46 7.42 44.42
CA GLY A 172 0.03 6.09 44.75
C GLY A 172 -0.62 4.99 43.91
N LEU A 173 -1.90 5.16 43.53
CA LEU A 173 -2.57 4.26 42.61
C LEU A 173 -1.90 4.26 41.24
N LEU A 174 -1.62 5.43 40.68
CA LEU A 174 -0.95 5.56 39.39
C LEU A 174 0.47 4.95 39.39
N ASP A 175 1.19 5.15 40.51
CA ASP A 175 2.54 4.59 40.63
C ASP A 175 2.54 3.06 40.83
N ALA A 176 1.47 2.48 41.36
CA ALA A 176 1.37 1.04 41.61
C ALA A 176 1.06 0.21 40.36
N GLN A 177 0.64 0.81 39.26
CA GLN A 177 0.25 0.09 38.04
C GLN A 177 1.44 -0.43 37.24
N TRP A 178 1.22 -1.47 36.43
CA TRP A 178 2.19 -1.98 35.46
C TRP A 178 2.23 -1.16 34.13
N TYR A 179 1.51 -0.06 34.12
CA TYR A 179 1.51 0.91 33.06
C TYR A 179 1.62 2.33 33.62
N ARG A 180 2.00 3.26 32.76
CA ARG A 180 1.89 4.69 33.06
C ARG A 180 1.08 5.38 31.97
N LEU A 181 0.09 6.17 32.34
CA LEU A 181 -0.57 7.08 31.43
C LEU A 181 0.36 8.24 31.13
N GLY A 182 0.48 8.61 29.87
CA GLY A 182 1.34 9.71 29.44
C GLY A 182 0.66 10.58 28.42
N TRP A 183 1.15 11.82 28.30
CA TRP A 183 0.79 12.73 27.25
C TRP A 183 1.02 12.05 25.88
N TRP A 184 0.05 12.12 24.97
CA TRP A 184 0.11 11.42 23.69
C TRP A 184 1.39 11.71 22.86
N ARG A 185 1.97 12.94 23.02
CA ARG A 185 3.22 13.29 22.33
C ARG A 185 4.44 12.50 22.80
N LEU A 186 4.40 11.87 23.97
CA LEU A 186 5.48 11.01 24.47
C LEU A 186 5.63 9.73 23.63
N ALA A 187 4.60 9.37 22.86
CA ALA A 187 4.67 8.23 21.96
C ALA A 187 5.84 8.33 20.95
N ARG A 188 6.25 9.52 20.57
CA ARG A 188 7.33 9.72 19.61
C ARG A 188 8.72 9.39 20.18
N THR A 189 8.94 9.61 21.46
CA THR A 189 10.27 9.58 22.09
C THR A 189 10.40 8.54 23.20
N GLU A 190 9.31 8.20 23.90
CA GLU A 190 9.32 7.40 25.12
C GLU A 190 8.60 6.06 24.99
N LEU A 191 8.00 5.75 23.82
CA LEU A 191 7.26 4.52 23.63
C LEU A 191 8.17 3.30 23.83
N ASN A 192 7.73 2.35 24.64
CA ASN A 192 8.50 1.16 24.95
C ASN A 192 7.84 -0.14 24.46
N TYR A 193 7.00 -0.05 23.45
CA TYR A 193 6.51 -1.20 22.68
C TYR A 193 6.60 -0.94 21.19
N ARG A 194 6.72 -2.00 20.38
CA ARG A 194 6.64 -1.90 18.93
C ARG A 194 5.21 -1.57 18.52
N ARG A 195 5.06 -0.64 17.59
CA ARG A 195 3.78 -0.22 17.03
C ARG A 195 3.76 -0.42 15.50
N PHE A 196 2.58 -0.36 14.91
CA PHE A 196 2.44 -0.30 13.45
C PHE A 196 2.80 1.11 12.97
N PHE A 197 3.89 1.23 12.20
CA PHE A 197 4.46 2.51 11.74
C PHE A 197 4.62 3.52 12.90
N THR A 198 3.81 4.58 12.89
CA THR A 198 3.79 5.62 13.93
C THR A 198 2.49 5.63 14.74
N ILE A 199 1.62 4.63 14.53
CA ILE A 199 0.30 4.53 15.16
C ILE A 199 0.42 3.83 16.51
N SER A 200 0.33 4.59 17.61
CA SER A 200 0.49 4.06 18.97
C SER A 200 -0.68 3.19 19.42
N ASP A 201 -1.84 3.31 18.77
CA ASP A 201 -3.02 2.51 19.06
C ASP A 201 -2.98 1.09 18.47
N LEU A 202 -1.87 0.72 17.79
CA LEU A 202 -1.65 -0.60 17.20
C LEU A 202 -0.34 -1.20 17.73
N ILE A 203 -0.45 -2.08 18.75
CA ILE A 203 0.69 -2.71 19.43
C ILE A 203 1.17 -3.94 18.68
N GLY A 204 2.48 -4.07 18.50
CA GLY A 204 3.10 -5.19 17.78
C GLY A 204 2.99 -6.53 18.50
N VAL A 205 2.64 -7.56 17.73
CA VAL A 205 2.52 -8.95 18.18
C VAL A 205 3.77 -9.75 17.81
N ARG A 206 4.20 -10.67 18.67
CA ARG A 206 5.43 -11.47 18.52
C ARG A 206 5.13 -12.84 17.92
N VAL A 207 4.66 -12.86 16.67
CA VAL A 207 4.33 -14.10 15.95
C VAL A 207 5.54 -14.98 15.63
N GLU A 208 6.76 -14.47 15.85
CA GLU A 208 7.99 -15.28 15.84
C GLU A 208 8.02 -16.29 16.99
N ASP A 209 7.30 -16.03 18.09
CA ASP A 209 7.09 -16.98 19.16
C ASP A 209 6.08 -18.06 18.75
N PRO A 210 6.43 -19.36 18.80
CA PRO A 210 5.56 -20.45 18.31
C PRO A 210 4.22 -20.56 19.05
N GLU A 211 4.17 -20.26 20.35
CA GLU A 211 2.93 -20.30 21.12
C GLU A 211 2.00 -19.14 20.79
N VAL A 212 2.59 -17.96 20.55
CA VAL A 212 1.84 -16.78 20.11
C VAL A 212 1.29 -17.01 18.69
N PHE A 213 2.12 -17.53 17.77
CA PHE A 213 1.65 -17.91 16.43
C PHE A 213 0.49 -18.91 16.53
N ALA A 214 0.65 -19.99 17.29
CA ALA A 214 -0.40 -21.01 17.42
C ALA A 214 -1.71 -20.42 17.95
N ALA A 215 -1.66 -19.53 18.94
CA ALA A 215 -2.83 -18.89 19.51
C ALA A 215 -3.48 -17.89 18.54
N THR A 216 -2.70 -17.01 17.92
CA THR A 216 -3.23 -15.94 17.05
C THR A 216 -3.71 -16.44 15.68
N HIS A 217 -3.28 -17.64 15.25
CA HIS A 217 -3.68 -18.22 13.96
C HIS A 217 -4.68 -19.37 14.09
N ALA A 218 -5.02 -19.83 15.31
CA ALA A 218 -5.86 -21.00 15.52
C ALA A 218 -7.17 -20.94 14.72
N LYS A 219 -7.90 -19.83 14.78
CA LYS A 219 -9.19 -19.64 14.07
C LYS A 219 -9.02 -19.64 12.56
N ILE A 220 -8.03 -18.95 12.03
CA ILE A 220 -7.75 -18.92 10.58
C ILE A 220 -7.36 -20.31 10.08
N LEU A 221 -6.50 -21.02 10.81
CA LEU A 221 -6.10 -22.39 10.46
C LEU A 221 -7.26 -23.40 10.55
N GLU A 222 -8.20 -23.19 11.48
CA GLU A 222 -9.46 -23.94 11.53
C GLU A 222 -10.28 -23.72 10.26
N LEU A 223 -10.51 -22.45 9.86
CA LEU A 223 -11.28 -22.09 8.67
C LEU A 223 -10.64 -22.64 7.38
N VAL A 224 -9.31 -22.64 7.29
CA VAL A 224 -8.58 -23.25 6.15
C VAL A 224 -8.76 -24.76 6.15
N ARG A 225 -8.60 -25.44 7.30
CA ARG A 225 -8.75 -26.90 7.43
C ARG A 225 -10.16 -27.35 7.10
N ASP A 226 -11.17 -26.58 7.51
CA ASP A 226 -12.58 -26.85 7.21
C ASP A 226 -12.94 -26.53 5.75
N GLY A 227 -11.99 -26.03 4.97
CA GLY A 227 -12.18 -25.63 3.58
C GLY A 227 -13.11 -24.42 3.41
N VAL A 228 -13.32 -23.61 4.44
CA VAL A 228 -14.06 -22.34 4.34
C VAL A 228 -13.25 -21.31 3.58
N VAL A 229 -11.93 -21.35 3.75
CA VAL A 229 -10.94 -20.45 3.17
C VAL A 229 -9.95 -21.23 2.33
N GLU A 230 -9.61 -20.75 1.15
CA GLU A 230 -8.75 -21.40 0.17
C GLU A 230 -7.45 -20.65 -0.10
N GLY A 231 -7.36 -19.38 0.31
CA GLY A 231 -6.16 -18.57 0.17
C GLY A 231 -6.04 -17.48 1.23
N LEU A 232 -4.84 -16.93 1.37
CA LEU A 232 -4.50 -15.89 2.36
C LEU A 232 -3.77 -14.70 1.72
N ARG A 233 -4.04 -13.51 2.23
CA ARG A 233 -3.21 -12.32 2.02
C ARG A 233 -2.63 -11.90 3.37
N ILE A 234 -1.32 -11.78 3.44
CA ILE A 234 -0.61 -11.44 4.68
C ILE A 234 -0.36 -9.94 4.71
N ASP A 235 -0.97 -9.26 5.68
CA ASP A 235 -0.77 -7.86 5.93
C ASP A 235 0.62 -7.59 6.50
N HIS A 236 1.30 -6.60 5.96
CA HIS A 236 2.54 -6.00 6.47
C HIS A 236 3.60 -7.00 6.99
N PRO A 237 4.08 -7.97 6.19
CA PRO A 237 5.11 -8.93 6.63
C PRO A 237 6.43 -8.24 6.97
N ASP A 238 6.71 -7.06 6.38
CA ASP A 238 7.92 -6.28 6.65
C ASP A 238 8.01 -5.80 8.11
N GLY A 239 6.89 -5.77 8.84
CA GLY A 239 6.83 -5.43 10.26
C GLY A 239 7.16 -6.59 11.21
N LEU A 240 7.22 -7.84 10.74
CA LEU A 240 7.51 -9.01 11.56
C LEU A 240 8.99 -9.07 11.95
N ALA A 241 9.32 -9.69 13.08
CA ALA A 241 10.71 -9.90 13.47
C ALA A 241 11.44 -10.86 12.51
N ASP A 242 10.78 -11.96 12.15
CA ASP A 242 11.27 -12.99 11.23
C ASP A 242 10.19 -13.34 10.19
N PRO A 243 10.08 -12.58 9.07
CA PRO A 243 9.09 -12.84 8.03
C PRO A 243 9.24 -14.21 7.37
N GLU A 244 10.47 -14.65 7.06
CA GLU A 244 10.70 -15.93 6.41
C GLU A 244 10.29 -17.10 7.30
N GLY A 245 10.73 -17.12 8.56
CA GLY A 245 10.32 -18.14 9.52
C GLY A 245 8.82 -18.16 9.78
N TYR A 246 8.16 -16.99 9.77
CA TYR A 246 6.72 -16.88 9.84
C TYR A 246 6.03 -17.52 8.64
N LEU A 247 6.46 -17.20 7.42
CA LEU A 247 5.87 -17.72 6.18
C LEU A 247 6.08 -19.21 6.03
N LEU A 248 7.25 -19.72 6.40
CA LEU A 248 7.53 -21.18 6.42
C LEU A 248 6.55 -21.92 7.36
N ARG A 249 6.36 -21.40 8.58
CA ARG A 249 5.43 -21.96 9.56
C ARG A 249 3.97 -21.90 9.09
N LEU A 250 3.57 -20.78 8.50
CA LEU A 250 2.21 -20.60 7.97
C LEU A 250 1.95 -21.56 6.81
N ASN A 251 2.88 -21.68 5.89
CA ASN A 251 2.78 -22.61 4.74
C ASN A 251 2.64 -24.06 5.20
N GLU A 252 3.43 -24.49 6.18
CA GLU A 252 3.31 -25.82 6.78
C GLU A 252 1.95 -26.01 7.45
N ALA A 253 1.51 -25.05 8.26
CA ALA A 253 0.25 -25.13 9.01
C ALA A 253 -1.00 -25.12 8.12
N THR A 254 -0.94 -24.47 6.97
CA THR A 254 -2.05 -24.41 5.99
C THR A 254 -2.01 -25.51 4.95
N GLY A 255 -0.93 -26.34 4.91
CA GLY A 255 -0.72 -27.34 3.86
C GLY A 255 -0.44 -26.74 2.48
N GLY A 256 0.11 -25.50 2.43
CA GLY A 256 0.48 -24.85 1.18
C GLY A 256 -0.67 -24.19 0.44
N CYS A 257 -1.62 -23.56 1.13
CA CYS A 257 -2.68 -22.80 0.47
C CYS A 257 -2.09 -21.60 -0.31
N TRP A 258 -2.79 -21.16 -1.36
CA TRP A 258 -2.38 -19.96 -2.11
C TRP A 258 -2.24 -18.77 -1.17
N THR A 259 -1.04 -18.19 -1.09
CA THR A 259 -0.73 -17.10 -0.16
C THR A 259 0.02 -16.01 -0.87
N VAL A 260 -0.45 -14.76 -0.78
CA VAL A 260 0.26 -13.56 -1.21
C VAL A 260 0.60 -12.68 -0.03
N VAL A 261 1.67 -11.91 -0.16
CA VAL A 261 2.15 -11.01 0.90
C VAL A 261 2.05 -9.56 0.47
N GLU A 262 1.66 -8.68 1.39
CA GLU A 262 1.74 -7.25 1.16
C GLU A 262 3.18 -6.78 1.32
N LYS A 263 3.97 -7.04 0.31
CA LYS A 263 5.34 -6.55 0.21
C LYS A 263 5.42 -5.55 -0.94
N ILE A 264 5.72 -4.30 -0.59
CA ILE A 264 5.94 -3.25 -1.58
C ILE A 264 7.36 -3.40 -2.12
N LEU A 265 7.47 -3.82 -3.38
CA LEU A 265 8.74 -3.93 -4.10
C LEU A 265 9.02 -2.62 -4.84
N THR A 266 10.17 -2.00 -4.58
CA THR A 266 10.55 -0.72 -5.17
C THR A 266 11.73 -0.87 -6.14
N GLY A 267 11.66 -0.20 -7.30
CA GLY A 267 12.70 -0.28 -8.32
C GLY A 267 12.95 -1.71 -8.81
N ASP A 268 14.19 -2.18 -8.66
CA ASP A 268 14.61 -3.53 -9.04
C ASP A 268 14.60 -4.53 -7.89
N GLU A 269 14.01 -4.18 -6.75
CA GLU A 269 13.85 -5.08 -5.61
C GLU A 269 13.09 -6.35 -6.02
N ARG A 270 13.51 -7.49 -5.46
CA ARG A 270 12.91 -8.81 -5.75
C ARG A 270 12.46 -9.46 -4.46
N LEU A 271 11.35 -10.19 -4.56
CA LEU A 271 10.90 -11.05 -3.48
C LEU A 271 11.92 -12.17 -3.27
N PRO A 272 12.29 -12.52 -2.01
CA PRO A 272 13.19 -13.64 -1.75
C PRO A 272 12.62 -14.96 -2.32
N ALA A 273 13.41 -15.65 -3.15
CA ALA A 273 12.98 -16.90 -3.79
C ALA A 273 12.74 -18.06 -2.79
N SER A 274 13.27 -17.94 -1.55
CA SER A 274 13.07 -18.90 -0.47
C SER A 274 11.70 -18.80 0.20
N TRP A 275 10.94 -17.74 -0.05
CA TRP A 275 9.63 -17.57 0.57
C TRP A 275 8.60 -18.51 -0.03
N PRO A 276 7.93 -19.36 0.79
CA PRO A 276 6.92 -20.30 0.31
C PRO A 276 5.56 -19.61 0.11
N VAL A 277 5.52 -18.65 -0.82
CA VAL A 277 4.34 -17.85 -1.16
C VAL A 277 4.11 -17.85 -2.66
N ALA A 278 2.91 -17.50 -3.10
CA ALA A 278 2.60 -17.33 -4.51
C ALA A 278 3.22 -16.05 -5.10
N GLY A 279 3.48 -15.06 -4.26
CA GLY A 279 4.06 -13.78 -4.64
C GLY A 279 3.59 -12.64 -3.74
N THR A 280 3.56 -11.42 -4.29
CA THR A 280 3.09 -10.21 -3.61
C THR A 280 1.63 -9.92 -3.93
N THR A 281 1.07 -8.86 -3.30
CA THR A 281 -0.25 -8.29 -3.67
C THR A 281 -0.23 -7.58 -5.03
N GLY A 282 0.94 -7.15 -5.53
CA GLY A 282 1.10 -6.65 -6.90
C GLY A 282 1.15 -5.14 -7.07
N TYR A 283 1.55 -4.37 -6.07
CA TYR A 283 1.80 -2.93 -6.24
C TYR A 283 2.93 -2.62 -7.23
N ASP A 284 3.87 -3.53 -7.39
CA ASP A 284 4.91 -3.47 -8.43
C ASP A 284 4.33 -3.62 -9.85
N ALA A 285 3.26 -4.39 -10.05
CA ALA A 285 2.51 -4.44 -11.31
C ALA A 285 1.75 -3.13 -11.56
N LEU A 286 1.05 -2.59 -10.53
CA LEU A 286 0.35 -1.32 -10.61
C LEU A 286 1.25 -0.19 -11.13
N CYS A 287 2.41 -0.02 -10.51
CA CYS A 287 3.38 1.02 -10.87
C CYS A 287 3.83 0.91 -12.34
N ARG A 288 4.04 -0.30 -12.84
CA ARG A 288 4.47 -0.54 -14.21
C ARG A 288 3.36 -0.34 -15.22
N ILE A 289 2.12 -0.71 -14.87
CA ILE A 289 0.96 -0.47 -15.74
C ILE A 289 0.70 1.03 -15.84
N ASP A 290 0.65 1.76 -14.73
CA ASP A 290 0.45 3.22 -14.74
C ASP A 290 1.54 3.95 -15.54
N GLY A 291 2.80 3.58 -15.31
CA GLY A 291 3.94 4.17 -16.01
C GLY A 291 3.95 3.90 -17.51
N LEU A 292 3.38 2.77 -17.95
CA LEU A 292 3.28 2.42 -19.37
C LEU A 292 2.46 3.43 -20.18
N PHE A 293 1.47 4.06 -19.56
CA PHE A 293 0.57 5.04 -20.18
C PHE A 293 0.95 6.50 -19.90
N THR A 294 2.08 6.74 -19.24
CA THR A 294 2.60 8.09 -18.97
C THR A 294 3.57 8.49 -20.08
N ASP A 295 3.41 9.69 -20.64
CA ASP A 295 4.33 10.25 -21.62
C ASP A 295 5.58 10.80 -20.90
N PRO A 296 6.79 10.24 -21.16
CA PRO A 296 8.01 10.67 -20.48
C PRO A 296 8.40 12.12 -20.77
N ASP A 297 8.22 12.58 -22.02
CA ASP A 297 8.59 13.94 -22.42
C ASP A 297 7.65 14.96 -21.79
N GLY A 298 6.35 14.70 -21.85
CA GLY A 298 5.36 15.58 -21.24
C GLY A 298 5.39 15.55 -19.72
N ALA A 299 5.77 14.43 -19.08
CA ALA A 299 6.01 14.40 -17.64
C ALA A 299 7.21 15.28 -17.24
N GLY A 300 8.26 15.32 -18.07
CA GLY A 300 9.39 16.25 -17.93
C GLY A 300 8.96 17.71 -18.04
N GLU A 301 8.07 18.01 -18.98
CA GLU A 301 7.52 19.35 -19.16
C GLU A 301 6.62 19.75 -17.99
N LEU A 302 5.75 18.84 -17.49
CA LEU A 302 4.95 19.10 -16.28
C LEU A 302 5.82 19.36 -15.05
N LEU A 303 6.95 18.66 -14.93
CA LEU A 303 7.92 18.94 -13.85
C LEU A 303 8.50 20.35 -13.95
N ARG A 304 8.81 20.83 -15.17
CA ARG A 304 9.29 22.19 -15.40
C ARG A 304 8.19 23.21 -14.99
N GLN A 305 6.97 23.04 -15.52
CA GLN A 305 5.82 23.90 -15.21
C GLN A 305 5.53 23.93 -13.70
N TYR A 306 5.56 22.77 -13.05
CA TYR A 306 5.39 22.65 -11.60
C TYR A 306 6.42 23.49 -10.84
N ARG A 307 7.70 23.40 -11.21
CA ARG A 307 8.76 24.19 -10.57
C ARG A 307 8.60 25.69 -10.81
N ASP A 308 8.25 26.09 -12.03
CA ASP A 308 8.03 27.49 -12.39
C ASP A 308 6.81 28.08 -11.66
N HIS A 309 5.74 27.29 -11.55
CA HIS A 309 4.49 27.73 -10.90
C HIS A 309 4.60 27.77 -9.38
N THR A 310 5.18 26.73 -8.74
CA THR A 310 5.18 26.57 -7.28
C THR A 310 6.46 27.08 -6.62
N ALA A 311 7.55 27.22 -7.38
CA ALA A 311 8.88 27.59 -6.89
C ALA A 311 9.30 26.84 -5.60
N PRO A 312 9.22 25.49 -5.56
CA PRO A 312 9.41 24.73 -4.34
C PRO A 312 10.88 24.72 -3.92
N ALA A 313 11.13 24.68 -2.60
CA ALA A 313 12.47 24.40 -2.12
C ALA A 313 12.97 23.05 -2.64
N GLY A 314 14.27 22.93 -2.94
CA GLY A 314 14.85 21.74 -3.57
C GLY A 314 14.57 20.44 -2.82
N ASP A 315 14.56 20.48 -1.48
CA ASP A 315 14.34 19.35 -0.58
C ASP A 315 12.88 19.20 -0.09
N ARG A 316 11.97 20.07 -0.55
CA ARG A 316 10.55 20.08 -0.17
C ARG A 316 9.64 20.17 -1.39
N GLY A 317 9.93 19.34 -2.39
CA GLY A 317 9.16 19.24 -3.63
C GLY A 317 9.92 19.58 -4.91
N GLY A 318 11.07 20.26 -4.83
CA GLY A 318 11.85 20.65 -6.02
C GLY A 318 12.57 19.47 -6.69
N TYR A 319 13.16 18.57 -5.89
CA TYR A 319 13.86 17.38 -6.38
C TYR A 319 13.44 16.14 -5.59
N TRP A 320 13.04 15.07 -6.30
CA TRP A 320 12.51 13.86 -5.69
C TRP A 320 13.44 13.26 -4.64
N GLY A 321 14.68 12.93 -4.99
CA GLY A 321 15.63 12.32 -4.07
C GLY A 321 15.97 13.19 -2.85
N ALA A 322 16.01 14.51 -3.01
CA ALA A 322 16.22 15.45 -1.90
C ALA A 322 14.99 15.53 -0.99
N THR A 323 13.78 15.51 -1.58
CA THR A 323 12.51 15.52 -0.84
C THR A 323 12.36 14.26 0.00
N VAL A 324 12.62 13.06 -0.58
CA VAL A 324 12.59 11.79 0.13
C VAL A 324 13.60 11.79 1.30
N ARG A 325 14.82 12.24 1.05
CA ARG A 325 15.86 12.29 2.09
C ARG A 325 15.47 13.25 3.22
N HIS A 326 14.96 14.45 2.89
CA HIS A 326 14.50 15.41 3.88
C HIS A 326 13.37 14.85 4.75
N ALA A 327 12.36 14.23 4.11
CA ALA A 327 11.27 13.56 4.81
C ALA A 327 11.79 12.42 5.71
N ALA A 328 12.71 11.57 5.20
CA ALA A 328 13.27 10.49 5.99
C ALA A 328 14.07 11.00 7.21
N CYS A 329 14.86 12.06 7.05
CA CYS A 329 15.57 12.70 8.17
C CYS A 329 14.61 13.26 9.23
N ALA A 330 13.50 13.88 8.80
CA ALA A 330 12.48 14.39 9.72
C ALA A 330 11.79 13.25 10.48
N VAL A 331 11.33 12.22 9.76
CA VAL A 331 10.62 11.08 10.35
C VAL A 331 11.50 10.30 11.33
N VAL A 332 12.76 9.97 10.95
CA VAL A 332 13.67 9.20 11.83
C VAL A 332 14.08 9.98 13.08
N THR A 333 14.06 11.31 13.01
CA THR A 333 14.46 12.17 14.13
C THR A 333 13.28 12.48 15.07
N HIS A 334 12.08 12.62 14.51
CA HIS A 334 10.91 13.06 15.27
C HIS A 334 9.89 11.94 15.47
N GLU A 335 9.38 11.34 14.40
CA GLU A 335 8.28 10.39 14.48
C GLU A 335 8.71 9.00 15.02
N LEU A 336 9.92 8.57 14.64
CA LEU A 336 10.51 7.26 15.01
C LEU A 336 11.70 7.42 15.97
N ALA A 337 11.69 8.45 16.82
CA ALA A 337 12.79 8.67 17.76
C ALA A 337 12.86 7.56 18.83
N ALA A 338 11.73 7.03 19.30
CA ALA A 338 11.68 5.92 20.26
C ALA A 338 12.28 4.63 19.67
N GLU A 339 11.97 4.31 18.41
CA GLU A 339 12.49 3.16 17.67
C GLU A 339 14.01 3.29 17.45
N THR A 340 14.47 4.49 17.11
CA THR A 340 15.89 4.80 16.94
C THR A 340 16.66 4.65 18.26
N GLU A 341 16.08 5.11 19.38
CA GLU A 341 16.66 5.00 20.70
C GLU A 341 16.71 3.54 21.17
N ALA A 342 15.70 2.73 20.88
CA ALA A 342 15.72 1.29 21.14
C ALA A 342 16.87 0.58 20.39
N LEU A 343 17.10 0.95 19.12
CA LEU A 343 18.24 0.46 18.35
C LEU A 343 19.58 0.91 18.95
N ALA A 344 19.68 2.17 19.40
CA ALA A 344 20.89 2.70 20.01
C ALA A 344 21.24 1.93 21.30
N ARG A 345 20.24 1.71 22.19
CA ARG A 345 20.44 0.91 23.42
C ARG A 345 20.92 -0.52 23.11
N LEU A 346 20.38 -1.18 22.08
CA LEU A 346 20.86 -2.50 21.65
C LEU A 346 22.31 -2.46 21.17
N ALA A 347 22.65 -1.49 20.32
CA ALA A 347 24.02 -1.33 19.82
C ALA A 347 25.02 -1.05 20.96
N GLU A 348 24.64 -0.19 21.91
CA GLU A 348 25.45 0.13 23.09
C GLU A 348 25.73 -1.12 23.95
N ARG A 349 24.71 -1.95 24.23
CA ARG A 349 24.91 -3.20 24.98
C ARG A 349 25.81 -4.18 24.26
N ILE A 350 25.64 -4.33 22.93
CA ILE A 350 26.50 -5.21 22.13
C ILE A 350 27.93 -4.72 22.13
N CYS A 351 28.14 -3.42 21.90
CA CYS A 351 29.49 -2.83 21.91
C CYS A 351 30.15 -2.92 23.29
N ALA A 352 29.42 -2.68 24.37
CA ALA A 352 29.94 -2.77 25.75
C ALA A 352 30.41 -4.19 26.10
N ALA A 353 29.78 -5.21 25.52
CA ALA A 353 30.15 -6.62 25.75
C ALA A 353 31.42 -7.06 24.99
N ASP A 354 31.85 -6.32 23.97
CA ASP A 354 33.02 -6.65 23.15
C ASP A 354 34.16 -5.63 23.39
N PRO A 355 35.34 -6.06 23.92
CA PRO A 355 36.49 -5.17 24.09
C PRO A 355 36.93 -4.43 22.84
N ALA A 356 36.74 -4.98 21.66
CA ALA A 356 37.09 -4.34 20.38
C ALA A 356 36.12 -3.22 19.95
N LEU A 357 34.90 -3.20 20.50
CA LEU A 357 33.82 -2.28 20.13
C LEU A 357 33.45 -1.28 21.21
N ARG A 358 33.86 -1.50 22.46
CA ARG A 358 33.35 -0.75 23.66
C ARG A 358 33.63 0.76 23.63
N ASP A 359 34.59 1.21 22.82
CA ASP A 359 34.98 2.62 22.72
C ASP A 359 34.17 3.41 21.67
N HIS A 360 33.17 2.76 21.03
CA HIS A 360 32.19 3.47 20.20
C HIS A 360 31.21 4.24 21.07
N ALA A 361 31.25 5.58 20.98
CA ALA A 361 30.42 6.44 21.81
C ALA A 361 28.91 6.31 21.44
N PRO A 362 28.01 6.32 22.43
CA PRO A 362 26.55 6.20 22.20
C PRO A 362 25.99 7.17 21.15
N TRP A 363 26.43 8.44 21.18
CA TRP A 363 25.98 9.44 20.20
C TRP A 363 26.40 9.08 18.75
N ALA A 364 27.60 8.48 18.60
CA ALA A 364 28.12 8.09 17.29
C ALA A 364 27.31 6.89 16.74
N LEU A 365 27.00 5.90 17.59
CA LEU A 365 26.12 4.78 17.23
C LEU A 365 24.73 5.27 16.82
N ARG A 366 24.13 6.19 17.58
CA ARG A 366 22.83 6.78 17.29
C ARG A 366 22.85 7.56 15.95
N THR A 367 23.88 8.35 15.71
CA THR A 367 24.06 9.06 14.44
C THR A 367 24.21 8.08 13.28
N ALA A 368 25.03 7.04 13.43
CA ALA A 368 25.24 6.01 12.42
C ALA A 368 23.95 5.25 12.07
N ILE A 369 23.12 4.90 13.08
CA ILE A 369 21.82 4.26 12.88
C ILE A 369 20.93 5.13 12.02
N ARG A 370 20.75 6.41 12.38
CA ARG A 370 19.91 7.36 11.63
C ARG A 370 20.40 7.53 10.20
N GLU A 371 21.69 7.76 10.02
CA GLU A 371 22.30 7.98 8.73
C GLU A 371 22.24 6.76 7.80
N LEU A 372 22.31 5.55 8.34
CA LEU A 372 22.12 4.32 7.55
C LEU A 372 20.65 4.09 7.20
N LEU A 373 19.73 4.24 8.16
CA LEU A 373 18.30 4.06 7.93
C LEU A 373 17.78 4.96 6.80
N VAL A 374 18.14 6.26 6.78
CA VAL A 374 17.69 7.19 5.72
C VAL A 374 18.28 6.89 4.34
N ARG A 375 19.24 5.97 4.24
CA ARG A 375 19.89 5.54 2.99
C ARG A 375 19.46 4.17 2.51
N VAL A 376 18.59 3.47 3.26
CA VAL A 376 18.00 2.21 2.79
C VAL A 376 16.99 2.54 1.69
N PRO A 377 17.17 2.07 0.45
CA PRO A 377 16.32 2.45 -0.69
C PRO A 377 15.00 1.67 -0.77
N VAL A 378 14.84 0.61 0.02
CA VAL A 378 13.70 -0.30 0.06
C VAL A 378 13.00 -0.25 1.41
N TYR A 379 11.81 -0.84 1.53
CA TYR A 379 11.09 -0.89 2.81
C TYR A 379 11.86 -1.71 3.84
N ARG A 380 12.23 -2.93 3.50
CA ARG A 380 12.98 -3.80 4.39
C ARG A 380 14.18 -4.41 3.68
N PRO A 381 15.39 -4.30 4.26
CA PRO A 381 16.60 -4.83 3.65
C PRO A 381 16.69 -6.35 3.81
N TYR A 382 16.09 -7.09 2.86
CA TYR A 382 16.28 -8.53 2.75
C TYR A 382 17.60 -8.86 2.05
N ARG A 383 18.14 -10.05 2.33
CA ARG A 383 19.31 -10.57 1.61
C ARG A 383 18.81 -11.39 0.42
N THR A 384 18.93 -10.83 -0.77
CA THR A 384 18.59 -11.50 -2.01
C THR A 384 19.84 -11.68 -2.85
N GLY A 385 20.15 -12.91 -3.29
CA GLY A 385 21.28 -13.17 -4.17
C GLY A 385 22.67 -12.88 -3.59
N GLY A 386 22.81 -12.82 -2.26
CA GLY A 386 24.08 -12.53 -1.58
C GLY A 386 24.46 -11.05 -1.45
N GLU A 387 23.76 -10.16 -2.13
CA GLU A 387 23.94 -8.71 -2.03
C GLU A 387 23.03 -8.09 -0.98
N SER A 388 23.49 -7.02 -0.36
CA SER A 388 22.73 -6.25 0.63
C SER A 388 22.48 -4.83 0.12
N VAL A 389 21.24 -4.35 0.30
CA VAL A 389 20.90 -2.95 0.03
C VAL A 389 21.54 -1.96 1.01
N VAL A 390 22.04 -2.42 2.18
CA VAL A 390 22.89 -1.63 3.09
C VAL A 390 24.32 -1.68 2.57
N THR A 391 24.55 -1.01 1.46
CA THR A 391 25.79 -1.09 0.67
C THR A 391 26.97 -0.40 1.32
N ALA A 392 28.17 -0.69 0.82
CA ALA A 392 29.40 0.03 1.20
C ALA A 392 29.31 1.52 0.82
N ASP A 393 28.64 1.85 -0.29
CA ASP A 393 28.40 3.22 -0.74
C ASP A 393 27.44 3.97 0.21
N ALA A 394 26.38 3.33 0.68
CA ALA A 394 25.50 3.89 1.71
C ALA A 394 26.28 4.19 3.00
N ALA A 395 27.15 3.28 3.43
CA ALA A 395 28.02 3.48 4.59
C ALA A 395 29.03 4.63 4.37
N LEU A 396 29.65 4.70 3.20
CA LEU A 396 30.57 5.78 2.86
C LEU A 396 29.87 7.16 2.93
N ARG A 397 28.67 7.25 2.38
CA ARG A 397 27.86 8.49 2.47
C ARG A 397 27.39 8.80 3.89
N ALA A 398 27.11 7.79 4.70
CA ALA A 398 26.74 7.97 6.10
C ALA A 398 27.89 8.53 6.95
N ARG A 399 29.13 8.13 6.66
CA ARG A 399 30.34 8.67 7.32
C ARG A 399 30.53 10.18 7.13
N ALA A 400 29.94 10.78 6.08
CA ALA A 400 29.99 12.22 5.86
C ALA A 400 29.25 13.07 6.92
N ALA A 401 28.44 12.44 7.78
CA ALA A 401 27.83 13.10 8.93
C ALA A 401 28.79 13.34 10.12
N PHE A 402 30.00 12.74 10.06
CA PHE A 402 30.99 12.82 11.13
C PHE A 402 32.12 13.76 10.77
N ALA A 403 32.38 14.74 11.64
CA ALA A 403 33.51 15.66 11.48
C ALA A 403 34.87 14.97 11.71
N VAL A 404 34.91 13.96 12.57
CA VAL A 404 36.09 13.17 12.88
C VAL A 404 35.99 11.78 12.25
N ALA A 405 36.87 11.44 11.33
CA ALA A 405 36.82 10.21 10.54
C ALA A 405 36.73 8.95 11.40
N ARG A 406 37.47 8.88 12.52
CA ARG A 406 37.47 7.74 13.46
C ARG A 406 36.14 7.57 14.20
N GLU A 407 35.42 8.62 14.47
CA GLU A 407 34.07 8.53 15.04
C GLU A 407 33.07 7.96 14.04
N GLY A 408 33.30 8.17 12.74
CA GLY A 408 32.56 7.58 11.63
C GLY A 408 32.71 6.05 11.52
N ASP A 409 33.67 5.41 12.21
CA ASP A 409 33.80 3.96 12.25
C ASP A 409 32.56 3.29 12.89
N ALA A 410 31.79 4.01 13.70
CA ALA A 410 30.48 3.58 14.21
C ALA A 410 29.52 3.19 13.08
N VAL A 411 29.65 3.76 11.89
CA VAL A 411 28.82 3.42 10.72
C VAL A 411 29.05 1.97 10.28
N ASP A 412 30.30 1.50 10.28
CA ASP A 412 30.61 0.12 9.92
C ASP A 412 30.12 -0.86 10.97
N VAL A 413 30.26 -0.51 12.26
CA VAL A 413 29.71 -1.33 13.35
C VAL A 413 28.19 -1.50 13.19
N VAL A 414 27.45 -0.42 13.01
CA VAL A 414 25.99 -0.47 12.83
C VAL A 414 25.63 -1.24 11.56
N ARG A 415 26.35 -1.04 10.47
CA ARG A 415 26.13 -1.78 9.23
C ARG A 415 26.38 -3.29 9.43
N ASP A 416 27.45 -3.66 10.08
CA ASP A 416 27.81 -5.05 10.31
C ASP A 416 26.85 -5.72 11.31
N LEU A 417 26.30 -5.00 12.27
CA LEU A 417 25.18 -5.45 13.11
C LEU A 417 23.93 -5.71 12.26
N ALA A 418 23.54 -4.75 11.42
CA ALA A 418 22.37 -4.88 10.55
C ALA A 418 22.51 -6.05 9.55
N LEU A 419 23.73 -6.35 9.11
CA LEU A 419 24.05 -7.46 8.22
C LEU A 419 24.30 -8.80 8.93
N GLY A 420 24.29 -8.83 10.27
CA GLY A 420 24.54 -10.03 11.08
C GLY A 420 25.98 -10.53 11.03
N ARG A 421 26.95 -9.65 10.84
CA ARG A 421 28.39 -9.99 10.78
C ARG A 421 29.07 -9.96 12.14
N LEU A 422 28.45 -9.34 13.14
CA LEU A 422 28.98 -9.22 14.50
C LEU A 422 28.32 -10.23 15.47
N GLY A 423 28.12 -11.46 15.00
CA GLY A 423 27.60 -12.55 15.82
C GLY A 423 26.07 -12.74 15.71
N ASP A 424 25.58 -13.77 16.42
CA ASP A 424 24.18 -14.20 16.38
C ASP A 424 23.60 -14.41 17.79
N GLY A 425 24.05 -13.62 18.77
CA GLY A 425 23.48 -13.56 20.10
C GLY A 425 22.07 -12.95 20.14
N PRO A 426 21.38 -13.03 21.26
CA PRO A 426 20.01 -12.48 21.39
C PRO A 426 19.91 -11.00 21.01
N ASP A 427 20.83 -10.15 21.52
CA ASP A 427 20.86 -8.71 21.23
C ASP A 427 21.17 -8.43 19.74
N GLN A 428 22.07 -9.20 19.13
CA GLN A 428 22.40 -9.07 17.70
C GLN A 428 21.21 -9.43 16.82
N ARG A 429 20.47 -10.51 17.12
CA ARG A 429 19.24 -10.88 16.42
C ARG A 429 18.15 -9.81 16.61
N ALA A 430 17.98 -9.32 17.83
CA ALA A 430 17.04 -8.24 18.13
C ALA A 430 17.38 -6.96 17.38
N PHE A 431 18.67 -6.58 17.31
CA PHE A 431 19.10 -5.40 16.55
C PHE A 431 18.78 -5.54 15.05
N ARG A 432 19.10 -6.69 14.43
CA ARG A 432 18.78 -6.93 13.01
C ARG A 432 17.29 -6.83 12.71
N ALA A 433 16.48 -7.48 13.54
CA ALA A 433 15.02 -7.45 13.38
C ALA A 433 14.48 -6.02 13.51
N ARG A 434 14.85 -5.31 14.58
CA ARG A 434 14.40 -3.92 14.80
C ARG A 434 14.92 -2.95 13.74
N PHE A 435 16.16 -3.08 13.28
CA PHE A 435 16.68 -2.24 12.19
C PHE A 435 15.83 -2.40 10.92
N ALA A 436 15.50 -3.63 10.56
CA ALA A 436 14.68 -3.95 9.42
C ALA A 436 13.22 -3.47 9.57
N GLN A 437 12.62 -3.66 10.75
CA GLN A 437 11.28 -3.16 11.09
C GLN A 437 11.22 -1.63 11.06
N THR A 438 12.21 -0.95 11.65
CA THR A 438 12.30 0.52 11.65
C THR A 438 12.50 1.08 10.24
N SER A 439 13.31 0.40 9.41
CA SER A 439 13.49 0.76 8.00
C SER A 439 12.16 0.74 7.23
N SER A 440 11.33 -0.28 7.45
CA SER A 440 10.01 -0.39 6.82
C SER A 440 9.08 0.75 7.24
N ALA A 441 8.97 1.01 8.53
CA ALA A 441 8.17 2.11 9.06
C ALA A 441 8.66 3.48 8.56
N LEU A 442 9.99 3.68 8.53
CA LEU A 442 10.60 4.91 8.02
C LEU A 442 10.26 5.13 6.54
N ARG A 443 10.37 4.09 5.72
CA ARG A 443 10.10 4.20 4.29
C ARG A 443 8.64 4.52 4.02
N ALA A 444 7.70 3.81 4.66
CA ALA A 444 6.27 4.07 4.54
C ALA A 444 5.93 5.52 4.92
N LYS A 445 6.36 5.99 6.09
CA LYS A 445 6.05 7.35 6.56
C LYS A 445 6.75 8.45 5.77
N SER A 446 8.01 8.27 5.42
CA SER A 446 8.78 9.32 4.73
C SER A 446 8.45 9.44 3.25
N VAL A 447 8.14 8.32 2.57
CA VAL A 447 7.84 8.33 1.12
C VAL A 447 6.35 8.47 0.88
N GLU A 448 5.54 7.48 1.34
CA GLU A 448 4.13 7.43 0.97
C GLU A 448 3.27 8.46 1.70
N ASP A 449 3.57 8.73 2.98
CA ASP A 449 2.79 9.67 3.80
C ASP A 449 3.42 11.06 3.92
N THR A 450 4.55 11.32 3.25
CA THR A 450 5.18 12.65 3.29
C THR A 450 5.67 13.10 1.91
N ALA A 451 6.66 12.40 1.31
CA ALA A 451 7.28 12.86 0.07
C ALA A 451 6.29 12.85 -1.11
N PHE A 452 5.36 11.89 -1.16
CA PHE A 452 4.29 11.83 -2.17
C PHE A 452 3.33 13.02 -2.11
N TYR A 453 3.26 13.72 -0.99
CA TYR A 453 2.44 14.91 -0.82
C TYR A 453 3.23 16.22 -0.99
N ARG A 454 4.57 16.13 -1.06
CA ARG A 454 5.48 17.29 -1.27
C ARG A 454 6.01 17.40 -2.70
N TYR A 455 6.29 16.28 -3.36
CA TYR A 455 6.76 16.27 -4.74
C TYR A 455 5.63 15.79 -5.65
N VAL A 456 4.96 16.71 -6.31
CA VAL A 456 3.66 16.49 -6.96
C VAL A 456 3.56 16.98 -8.42
N PRO A 457 4.61 16.87 -9.25
CA PRO A 457 4.52 17.30 -10.65
C PRO A 457 3.38 16.62 -11.42
N LEU A 458 3.21 15.30 -11.22
CA LEU A 458 2.17 14.49 -11.83
C LEU A 458 1.61 13.51 -10.77
N LEU A 459 0.44 13.80 -10.23
CA LEU A 459 -0.14 13.10 -9.08
C LEU A 459 -0.48 11.62 -9.34
N SER A 460 -0.64 11.20 -10.60
CA SER A 460 -0.86 9.78 -10.93
C SER A 460 0.34 8.90 -10.57
N ALA A 461 1.55 9.46 -10.51
CA ALA A 461 2.77 8.74 -10.13
C ALA A 461 2.98 8.63 -8.60
N ASN A 462 2.20 9.40 -7.81
CA ASN A 462 2.30 9.41 -6.34
C ASN A 462 1.37 8.33 -5.77
N GLU A 463 1.73 7.07 -5.97
CA GLU A 463 0.92 5.91 -5.58
C GLU A 463 1.80 4.84 -4.92
N VAL A 464 1.19 3.95 -4.11
CA VAL A 464 1.87 2.87 -3.41
C VAL A 464 2.75 2.07 -4.39
N GLY A 465 4.03 1.94 -4.05
CA GLY A 465 5.04 1.30 -4.91
C GLY A 465 5.54 2.15 -6.08
N GLY A 466 5.00 3.38 -6.27
CA GLY A 466 5.37 4.29 -7.34
C GLY A 466 6.70 5.03 -7.12
N ASP A 467 7.23 5.58 -8.22
CA ASP A 467 8.40 6.48 -8.21
C ASP A 467 8.07 7.78 -8.98
N PRO A 468 7.62 8.83 -8.27
CA PRO A 468 7.33 10.11 -8.90
C PRO A 468 8.54 10.78 -9.59
N GLY A 469 9.75 10.37 -9.22
CA GLY A 469 10.98 10.81 -9.90
C GLY A 469 11.18 10.16 -11.27
N ARG A 470 10.46 9.06 -11.54
CA ARG A 470 10.50 8.31 -12.80
C ARG A 470 9.09 7.79 -13.14
N PRO A 471 8.16 8.68 -13.52
CA PRO A 471 6.74 8.35 -13.63
C PRO A 471 6.39 7.48 -14.86
N ALA A 472 7.24 7.43 -15.87
CA ALA A 472 7.01 6.67 -17.11
C ALA A 472 7.81 5.36 -17.12
N VAL A 473 7.23 4.32 -17.72
CA VAL A 473 7.82 3.00 -17.95
C VAL A 473 7.83 2.70 -19.46
N ALA A 474 8.98 2.30 -19.99
CA ALA A 474 9.10 1.92 -21.39
C ALA A 474 8.42 0.55 -21.65
N PRO A 475 7.84 0.33 -22.84
CA PRO A 475 7.24 -0.95 -23.22
C PRO A 475 8.19 -2.15 -23.00
N GLU A 476 9.47 -2.00 -23.32
CA GLU A 476 10.49 -3.03 -23.16
C GLU A 476 10.71 -3.40 -21.68
N GLU A 477 10.68 -2.41 -20.79
CA GLU A 477 10.79 -2.62 -19.34
C GLU A 477 9.56 -3.35 -18.81
N PHE A 478 8.37 -2.96 -19.26
CA PHE A 478 7.13 -3.65 -18.93
C PHE A 478 7.15 -5.11 -19.40
N HIS A 479 7.56 -5.37 -20.66
CA HIS A 479 7.67 -6.73 -21.18
C HIS A 479 8.71 -7.56 -20.42
N ALA A 480 9.86 -6.99 -20.07
CA ALA A 480 10.87 -7.65 -19.26
C ALA A 480 10.33 -8.01 -17.86
N TYR A 481 9.54 -7.13 -17.25
CA TYR A 481 8.86 -7.39 -16.00
C TYR A 481 7.87 -8.56 -16.12
N CYS A 482 6.98 -8.54 -17.12
CA CYS A 482 6.00 -9.61 -17.34
C CYS A 482 6.66 -10.97 -17.63
N GLY A 483 7.73 -11.00 -18.44
CA GLY A 483 8.51 -12.22 -18.68
C GLY A 483 9.16 -12.79 -17.43
N ARG A 484 9.60 -11.91 -16.52
CA ARG A 484 10.13 -12.32 -15.21
C ARG A 484 9.03 -12.89 -14.32
N ILE A 485 7.90 -12.20 -14.19
CA ILE A 485 6.76 -12.69 -13.37
C ILE A 485 6.26 -14.04 -13.89
N ALA A 486 6.10 -14.21 -15.21
CA ALA A 486 5.68 -15.49 -15.79
C ALA A 486 6.62 -16.65 -15.44
N ARG A 487 7.92 -16.38 -15.28
CA ARG A 487 8.93 -17.40 -14.96
C ARG A 487 9.08 -17.63 -13.46
N ASP A 488 9.18 -16.56 -12.68
CA ASP A 488 9.63 -16.62 -11.28
C ASP A 488 8.45 -16.67 -10.29
N TRP A 489 7.33 -16.00 -10.60
CA TRP A 489 6.17 -15.84 -9.74
C TRP A 489 4.84 -15.86 -10.51
N PRO A 490 4.52 -16.92 -11.27
CA PRO A 490 3.37 -16.94 -12.17
C PRO A 490 2.00 -16.82 -11.49
N ALA A 491 1.93 -17.15 -10.19
CA ALA A 491 0.73 -17.08 -9.37
C ALA A 491 0.70 -15.84 -8.43
N THR A 492 1.60 -14.86 -8.62
CA THR A 492 1.61 -13.62 -7.81
C THR A 492 0.32 -12.82 -8.00
N GLY A 493 -0.11 -12.11 -6.97
CA GLY A 493 -1.17 -11.12 -7.12
C GLY A 493 -0.75 -9.95 -8.02
N THR A 494 -1.71 -9.33 -8.69
CA THR A 494 -1.55 -8.06 -9.41
C THR A 494 -2.75 -7.16 -9.11
N VAL A 495 -2.54 -5.86 -8.96
CA VAL A 495 -3.59 -4.89 -8.62
C VAL A 495 -3.50 -3.64 -9.50
N LEU A 496 -4.63 -2.91 -9.65
CA LEU A 496 -4.68 -1.53 -10.13
C LEU A 496 -5.23 -0.57 -9.08
N SER A 497 -6.16 -1.02 -8.25
CA SER A 497 -6.71 -0.25 -7.13
C SER A 497 -6.85 -1.16 -5.93
N THR A 498 -6.68 -0.59 -4.74
CA THR A 498 -6.89 -1.27 -3.46
C THR A 498 -7.51 -0.30 -2.46
N HIS A 499 -7.75 -0.77 -1.25
CA HIS A 499 -8.18 0.08 -0.12
C HIS A 499 -7.08 1.06 0.35
N ASP A 500 -5.82 0.86 -0.04
CA ASP A 500 -4.65 1.69 0.33
C ASP A 500 -4.19 2.63 -0.79
N THR A 501 -4.69 2.44 -2.02
CA THR A 501 -4.33 3.34 -3.10
C THR A 501 -4.83 4.76 -2.82
N LYS A 502 -3.96 5.74 -3.09
CA LYS A 502 -4.25 7.15 -2.83
C LYS A 502 -5.29 7.72 -3.82
N ARG A 503 -5.42 7.08 -4.98
CA ARG A 503 -6.44 7.34 -6.01
C ARG A 503 -6.80 6.05 -6.74
N SER A 504 -8.05 5.92 -7.17
CA SER A 504 -8.44 4.81 -8.04
C SER A 504 -7.73 4.87 -9.39
N ALA A 505 -7.64 3.73 -10.09
CA ALA A 505 -6.99 3.63 -11.39
C ALA A 505 -7.58 4.62 -12.42
N ASP A 506 -8.90 4.82 -12.42
CA ASP A 506 -9.56 5.72 -13.37
C ASP A 506 -9.25 7.21 -13.06
N VAL A 507 -9.14 7.59 -11.80
CA VAL A 507 -8.66 8.93 -11.40
C VAL A 507 -7.20 9.12 -11.83
N ARG A 508 -6.34 8.11 -11.62
CA ARG A 508 -4.95 8.16 -12.07
C ARG A 508 -4.83 8.24 -13.58
N ALA A 509 -5.65 7.47 -14.33
CA ALA A 509 -5.70 7.54 -15.78
C ALA A 509 -6.02 8.95 -16.29
N ARG A 510 -7.01 9.64 -15.69
CA ARG A 510 -7.35 11.02 -16.03
C ARG A 510 -6.19 11.99 -15.77
N ILE A 511 -5.52 11.84 -14.64
CA ILE A 511 -4.36 12.68 -14.29
C ILE A 511 -3.17 12.38 -15.22
N ALA A 512 -2.90 11.11 -15.52
CA ALA A 512 -1.76 10.71 -16.35
C ALA A 512 -1.85 11.25 -17.79
N VAL A 513 -3.07 11.42 -18.33
CA VAL A 513 -3.28 12.04 -19.66
C VAL A 513 -2.75 13.46 -19.73
N LEU A 514 -2.63 14.19 -18.61
CA LEU A 514 -2.00 15.51 -18.54
C LEU A 514 -0.55 15.49 -19.06
N SER A 515 0.16 14.37 -18.89
CA SER A 515 1.50 14.20 -19.46
C SER A 515 1.51 14.27 -20.98
N GLN A 516 0.39 13.96 -21.64
CA GLN A 516 0.29 14.04 -23.09
C GLN A 516 -0.10 15.44 -23.61
N CYS A 517 -0.48 16.37 -22.72
CA CYS A 517 -0.93 17.72 -23.11
C CYS A 517 -0.52 18.82 -22.10
N PRO A 518 0.76 18.92 -21.71
CA PRO A 518 1.19 19.86 -20.68
C PRO A 518 0.87 21.33 -21.04
N GLU A 519 0.87 21.71 -22.33
CA GLU A 519 0.53 23.07 -22.74
C GLU A 519 -0.98 23.38 -22.59
N ARG A 520 -1.85 22.36 -22.73
CA ARG A 520 -3.28 22.51 -22.45
C ARG A 520 -3.53 22.68 -20.95
N TRP A 521 -2.78 21.93 -20.14
CA TRP A 521 -2.79 22.05 -18.69
C TRP A 521 -2.37 23.44 -18.21
N GLU A 522 -1.27 23.98 -18.72
CA GLU A 522 -0.78 25.33 -18.41
C GLU A 522 -1.82 26.41 -18.73
N ARG A 523 -2.47 26.30 -19.90
CA ARG A 523 -3.56 27.22 -20.29
C ARG A 523 -4.75 27.14 -19.33
N LEU A 524 -5.15 25.95 -18.88
CA LEU A 524 -6.19 25.79 -17.87
C LEU A 524 -5.79 26.51 -16.58
N LEU A 525 -4.62 26.23 -16.04
CA LEU A 525 -4.14 26.86 -14.81
C LEU A 525 -4.15 28.41 -14.92
N THR A 526 -3.66 28.95 -16.01
CA THR A 526 -3.69 30.42 -16.26
C THR A 526 -5.13 30.96 -16.28
N SER A 527 -6.08 30.20 -16.84
CA SER A 527 -7.49 30.60 -16.84
C SER A 527 -8.16 30.55 -15.47
N LEU A 528 -7.54 29.86 -14.50
CA LEU A 528 -8.01 29.69 -13.13
C LEU A 528 -7.34 30.63 -12.10
N ASP A 529 -6.42 31.48 -12.53
CA ASP A 529 -5.68 32.41 -11.64
C ASP A 529 -6.59 33.39 -10.85
N TRP A 530 -7.84 33.57 -11.27
CA TRP A 530 -8.84 34.35 -10.54
C TRP A 530 -9.32 33.71 -9.23
N ALA A 531 -9.04 32.40 -9.03
CA ALA A 531 -9.36 31.64 -7.82
C ALA A 531 -8.07 31.30 -7.07
N PRO A 532 -7.48 32.23 -6.29
CA PRO A 532 -6.22 32.00 -5.64
C PRO A 532 -6.34 30.93 -4.56
N ALA A 533 -5.49 29.90 -4.65
CA ALA A 533 -5.33 28.90 -3.61
C ALA A 533 -4.59 29.47 -2.38
N PRO A 534 -4.71 28.86 -1.19
CA PRO A 534 -3.96 29.26 0.01
C PRO A 534 -2.45 29.36 -0.24
N ASP A 535 -1.91 28.45 -1.03
CA ASP A 535 -0.57 28.51 -1.61
C ASP A 535 -0.53 27.82 -2.97
N ARG A 536 0.52 28.05 -3.75
CA ARG A 536 0.65 27.55 -5.12
C ARG A 536 0.82 26.04 -5.21
N HIS A 537 1.50 25.44 -4.23
CA HIS A 537 1.67 23.98 -4.16
C HIS A 537 0.32 23.30 -3.95
N PHE A 538 -0.45 23.75 -2.97
CA PHE A 538 -1.80 23.23 -2.72
C PHE A 538 -2.72 23.42 -3.93
N GLY A 539 -2.66 24.58 -4.58
CA GLY A 539 -3.40 24.86 -5.82
C GLY A 539 -3.10 23.85 -6.93
N TRP A 540 -1.82 23.53 -7.15
CA TRP A 540 -1.39 22.52 -8.13
C TRP A 540 -1.99 21.13 -7.83
N VAL A 541 -1.94 20.71 -6.58
CA VAL A 541 -2.53 19.44 -6.12
C VAL A 541 -4.05 19.42 -6.30
N ALA A 542 -4.71 20.51 -5.90
CA ALA A 542 -6.16 20.60 -5.95
C ALA A 542 -6.71 20.57 -7.39
N TRP A 543 -6.08 21.28 -8.31
CA TRP A 543 -6.50 21.32 -9.71
C TRP A 543 -6.27 20.00 -10.43
N GLN A 544 -5.14 19.30 -10.21
CA GLN A 544 -4.94 17.95 -10.76
C GLN A 544 -5.95 16.95 -10.18
N THR A 545 -6.21 17.01 -8.87
CA THR A 545 -7.17 16.12 -8.21
C THR A 545 -8.59 16.37 -8.74
N ALA A 546 -8.99 17.62 -8.90
CA ALA A 546 -10.29 17.98 -9.48
C ALA A 546 -10.45 17.50 -10.93
N THR A 547 -9.39 17.66 -11.76
CA THR A 547 -9.35 17.16 -13.15
C THR A 547 -9.46 15.64 -13.18
N GLY A 548 -8.72 14.93 -12.31
CA GLY A 548 -8.79 13.47 -12.19
C GLY A 548 -10.17 12.97 -11.75
N PHE A 549 -10.90 13.76 -10.98
CA PHE A 549 -12.25 13.44 -10.54
C PHE A 549 -13.32 13.76 -11.60
N GLY A 550 -13.03 14.67 -12.53
CA GLY A 550 -13.88 15.07 -13.66
C GLY A 550 -15.00 16.02 -13.28
N VAL A 551 -15.94 15.62 -12.43
CA VAL A 551 -16.98 16.48 -11.87
C VAL A 551 -16.82 16.53 -10.35
N PRO A 552 -16.09 17.52 -9.82
CA PRO A 552 -15.75 17.59 -8.41
C PRO A 552 -16.99 17.73 -7.50
N ASP A 553 -17.02 16.92 -6.44
CA ASP A 553 -17.98 17.03 -5.33
C ASP A 553 -17.23 17.54 -4.10
N ALA A 554 -17.60 18.68 -3.56
CA ALA A 554 -16.96 19.31 -2.40
C ALA A 554 -16.90 18.37 -1.18
N ARG A 555 -17.94 17.55 -0.97
CA ARG A 555 -18.03 16.61 0.16
C ARG A 555 -16.99 15.50 0.09
N ARG A 556 -16.51 15.15 -1.10
CA ARG A 556 -15.48 14.14 -1.35
C ARG A 556 -14.10 14.78 -1.51
N LEU A 557 -14.04 15.86 -2.30
CA LEU A 557 -12.79 16.54 -2.62
C LEU A 557 -12.19 17.25 -1.39
N GLY A 558 -13.01 17.92 -0.58
CA GLY A 558 -12.55 18.71 0.58
C GLY A 558 -11.77 17.89 1.59
N PRO A 559 -12.34 16.78 2.13
CA PRO A 559 -11.61 15.92 3.07
C PRO A 559 -10.32 15.33 2.51
N ALA A 560 -10.31 14.89 1.24
CA ALA A 560 -9.13 14.33 0.60
C ALA A 560 -8.01 15.37 0.41
N LEU A 561 -8.35 16.59 0.02
CA LEU A 561 -7.39 17.69 -0.12
C LEU A 561 -6.87 18.19 1.23
N LEU A 562 -7.73 18.24 2.26
CA LEU A 562 -7.29 18.58 3.61
C LEU A 562 -6.33 17.52 4.16
N LYS A 563 -6.63 16.22 3.95
CA LYS A 563 -5.69 15.14 4.27
C LYS A 563 -4.36 15.34 3.54
N SER A 564 -4.39 15.65 2.24
CA SER A 564 -3.19 15.92 1.45
C SER A 564 -2.34 17.07 2.03
N ALA A 565 -2.96 18.15 2.47
CA ALA A 565 -2.28 19.29 3.09
C ALA A 565 -1.62 18.88 4.43
N ARG A 566 -2.32 18.11 5.26
CA ARG A 566 -1.80 17.63 6.55
C ARG A 566 -0.64 16.64 6.39
N GLU A 567 -0.72 15.72 5.42
CA GLU A 567 0.38 14.78 5.12
C GLU A 567 1.60 15.50 4.53
N ALA A 568 1.41 16.48 3.69
CA ALA A 568 2.50 17.33 3.19
C ALA A 568 3.26 17.99 4.34
N GLY A 569 2.57 18.41 5.41
CA GLY A 569 3.18 19.03 6.59
C GLY A 569 3.95 20.30 6.25
N LEU A 570 3.50 21.07 5.23
CA LEU A 570 4.15 22.31 4.80
C LEU A 570 3.59 23.54 5.54
N HIS A 571 2.29 23.55 5.80
CA HIS A 571 1.57 24.66 6.46
C HIS A 571 0.68 24.19 7.59
N THR A 572 0.19 22.96 7.58
CA THR A 572 -0.63 22.34 8.62
C THR A 572 -0.21 20.89 8.79
N GLY A 573 -0.58 20.24 9.89
CA GLY A 573 -0.25 18.84 10.15
C GLY A 573 -1.26 18.17 11.08
N TRP A 574 -1.16 16.85 11.22
CA TRP A 574 -2.05 16.07 12.07
C TRP A 574 -1.89 16.40 13.55
N THR A 575 -0.67 16.69 13.98
CA THR A 575 -0.34 16.92 15.40
C THR A 575 -0.38 18.41 15.78
N GLU A 576 -0.28 19.29 14.80
CA GLU A 576 -0.31 20.74 14.97
C GLU A 576 -1.08 21.37 13.79
N PRO A 577 -2.42 21.26 13.79
CA PRO A 577 -3.23 21.86 12.74
C PRO A 577 -3.20 23.39 12.82
N ASP A 578 -2.99 24.03 11.65
CA ASP A 578 -3.20 25.47 11.50
C ASP A 578 -4.65 25.70 11.04
N GLU A 579 -5.52 26.08 11.99
CA GLU A 579 -6.95 26.28 11.74
C GLU A 579 -7.22 27.36 10.68
N GLY A 580 -6.39 28.41 10.64
CA GLY A 580 -6.52 29.49 9.66
C GLY A 580 -6.21 29.02 8.25
N TYR A 581 -5.13 28.26 8.08
CA TYR A 581 -4.78 27.66 6.80
C TYR A 581 -5.82 26.61 6.36
N GLU A 582 -6.26 25.75 7.25
CA GLU A 582 -7.27 24.73 6.94
C GLU A 582 -8.63 25.34 6.57
N GLN A 583 -8.99 26.48 7.17
CA GLN A 583 -10.18 27.20 6.78
C GLN A 583 -10.05 27.81 5.38
N ALA A 584 -8.88 28.39 5.05
CA ALA A 584 -8.60 28.88 3.69
C ALA A 584 -8.64 27.73 2.65
N VAL A 585 -8.16 26.52 3.00
CA VAL A 585 -8.29 25.31 2.17
C VAL A 585 -9.76 25.02 1.88
N ARG A 586 -10.61 24.97 2.90
CA ARG A 586 -12.04 24.68 2.73
C ARG A 586 -12.74 25.73 1.83
N GLU A 587 -12.50 26.99 2.10
CA GLU A 587 -13.06 28.10 1.32
C GLU A 587 -12.62 28.05 -0.15
N PHE A 588 -11.34 27.76 -0.39
CA PHE A 588 -10.81 27.61 -1.75
C PHE A 588 -11.48 26.43 -2.48
N VAL A 589 -11.61 25.27 -1.84
CA VAL A 589 -12.23 24.10 -2.47
C VAL A 589 -13.68 24.38 -2.86
N GLU A 590 -14.46 25.00 -1.96
CA GLU A 590 -15.88 25.34 -2.18
C GLU A 590 -16.07 26.44 -3.22
N ALA A 591 -15.22 27.47 -3.23
CA ALA A 591 -15.33 28.57 -4.18
C ALA A 591 -14.70 28.27 -5.55
N GLY A 592 -13.60 27.49 -5.57
CA GLY A 592 -12.81 27.16 -6.75
C GLY A 592 -13.17 25.81 -7.37
N PRO A 593 -12.41 24.72 -7.07
CA PRO A 593 -12.57 23.42 -7.76
C PRO A 593 -13.96 22.79 -7.71
N ALA A 594 -14.65 22.92 -6.60
CA ALA A 594 -16.02 22.43 -6.44
C ALA A 594 -17.11 23.51 -6.58
N GLY A 595 -16.70 24.74 -6.94
CA GLY A 595 -17.55 25.91 -7.08
C GLY A 595 -17.54 26.49 -8.50
N ARG A 596 -17.14 27.76 -8.61
CA ARG A 596 -17.21 28.50 -9.89
C ARG A 596 -16.30 27.91 -10.98
N ALA A 597 -15.14 27.38 -10.62
CA ALA A 597 -14.20 26.78 -11.56
C ALA A 597 -14.60 25.35 -11.98
N MET A 598 -15.52 24.69 -11.27
CA MET A 598 -15.94 23.33 -11.56
C MET A 598 -16.34 23.14 -13.04
N HIS A 599 -17.07 24.11 -13.61
CA HIS A 599 -17.50 24.03 -15.00
C HIS A 599 -16.32 24.02 -15.99
N GLN A 600 -15.32 24.88 -15.77
CA GLN A 600 -14.11 24.94 -16.60
C GLN A 600 -13.29 23.65 -16.49
N VAL A 601 -13.09 23.14 -15.27
CA VAL A 601 -12.40 21.86 -15.02
C VAL A 601 -13.15 20.71 -15.66
N ALA A 602 -14.48 20.66 -15.53
CA ALA A 602 -15.30 19.60 -16.12
C ALA A 602 -15.30 19.64 -17.66
N LEU A 603 -15.28 20.83 -18.28
CA LEU A 603 -15.14 20.95 -19.74
C LEU A 603 -13.77 20.43 -20.20
N PHE A 604 -12.70 20.86 -19.53
CA PHE A 604 -11.36 20.38 -19.84
C PHE A 604 -11.24 18.86 -19.66
N ALA A 605 -11.79 18.30 -18.58
CA ALA A 605 -11.79 16.86 -18.35
C ALA A 605 -12.55 16.11 -19.47
N ARG A 606 -13.70 16.65 -19.93
CA ARG A 606 -14.48 16.07 -21.04
C ARG A 606 -13.73 16.07 -22.37
N GLU A 607 -12.96 17.11 -22.65
CA GLU A 607 -12.10 17.16 -23.85
C GLU A 607 -11.07 16.02 -23.86
N LEU A 608 -10.66 15.56 -22.68
CA LEU A 608 -9.70 14.48 -22.50
C LEU A 608 -10.35 13.09 -22.44
N ASP A 609 -11.68 12.97 -22.30
CA ASP A 609 -12.40 11.69 -22.11
C ASP A 609 -12.04 10.59 -23.12
N PRO A 610 -11.89 10.83 -24.45
CA PRO A 610 -11.50 9.77 -25.38
C PRO A 610 -10.15 9.15 -25.04
N TYR A 611 -9.19 9.96 -24.63
CA TYR A 611 -7.81 9.55 -24.31
C TYR A 611 -7.75 8.90 -22.91
N VAL A 612 -8.53 9.41 -21.97
CA VAL A 612 -8.73 8.80 -20.66
C VAL A 612 -9.34 7.41 -20.79
N ARG A 613 -10.37 7.27 -21.64
CA ARG A 613 -10.99 5.98 -21.92
C ARG A 613 -9.99 4.99 -22.54
N ALA A 614 -9.15 5.42 -23.48
CA ALA A 614 -8.12 4.58 -24.07
C ALA A 614 -7.13 4.08 -23.00
N HIS A 615 -6.69 4.98 -22.10
CA HIS A 615 -5.82 4.64 -20.98
C HIS A 615 -6.50 3.67 -20.02
N ALA A 616 -7.70 3.99 -19.53
CA ALA A 616 -8.40 3.18 -18.53
C ALA A 616 -8.72 1.77 -19.02
N LEU A 617 -9.19 1.62 -20.27
CA LEU A 617 -9.43 0.32 -20.88
C LEU A 617 -8.12 -0.44 -21.15
N GLY A 618 -7.07 0.27 -21.61
CA GLY A 618 -5.75 -0.31 -21.82
C GLY A 618 -5.16 -0.86 -20.53
N ALA A 619 -5.16 -0.07 -19.47
CA ALA A 619 -4.68 -0.48 -18.14
C ALA A 619 -5.49 -1.68 -17.60
N ALA A 620 -6.82 -1.66 -17.74
CA ALA A 620 -7.69 -2.74 -17.28
C ALA A 620 -7.40 -4.06 -18.03
N VAL A 621 -7.34 -4.04 -19.37
CA VAL A 621 -7.12 -5.28 -20.12
C VAL A 621 -5.70 -5.81 -19.94
N VAL A 622 -4.70 -4.94 -19.82
CA VAL A 622 -3.32 -5.34 -19.49
C VAL A 622 -3.28 -6.02 -18.11
N HIS A 623 -3.86 -5.39 -17.08
CA HIS A 623 -3.95 -5.96 -15.74
C HIS A 623 -4.61 -7.36 -15.74
N LEU A 624 -5.73 -7.49 -16.45
CA LEU A 624 -6.50 -8.73 -16.48
C LEU A 624 -5.86 -9.85 -17.30
N THR A 625 -4.89 -9.57 -18.19
CA THR A 625 -4.33 -10.56 -19.10
C THR A 625 -2.82 -10.80 -18.94
N MET A 626 -2.10 -9.92 -18.26
CA MET A 626 -0.69 -10.13 -17.93
C MET A 626 -0.48 -11.36 -17.02
N PRO A 627 0.76 -11.83 -16.83
CA PRO A 627 1.07 -12.88 -15.88
C PRO A 627 0.71 -12.47 -14.44
N GLY A 628 0.24 -13.44 -13.66
CA GLY A 628 -0.22 -13.25 -12.28
C GLY A 628 -1.73 -13.44 -12.13
N VAL A 629 -2.22 -13.28 -10.91
CA VAL A 629 -3.62 -13.37 -10.51
C VAL A 629 -4.15 -11.94 -10.29
N PRO A 630 -5.00 -11.41 -11.16
CA PRO A 630 -5.56 -10.09 -10.96
C PRO A 630 -6.52 -10.07 -9.77
N ASP A 631 -6.31 -9.11 -8.86
CA ASP A 631 -7.21 -8.77 -7.77
C ASP A 631 -7.94 -7.47 -8.10
N LEU A 632 -9.24 -7.56 -8.33
CA LEU A 632 -10.08 -6.41 -8.59
C LEU A 632 -10.59 -5.84 -7.27
N TYR A 633 -10.39 -4.57 -7.05
CA TYR A 633 -11.00 -3.89 -5.91
C TYR A 633 -12.47 -3.57 -6.21
N GLN A 634 -13.33 -3.64 -5.20
CA GLN A 634 -14.77 -3.41 -5.33
C GLN A 634 -15.13 -2.16 -6.13
N GLY A 635 -15.98 -2.33 -7.16
CA GLY A 635 -16.45 -1.29 -8.05
C GLY A 635 -15.54 -0.96 -9.23
N THR A 636 -14.32 -1.55 -9.31
CA THR A 636 -13.34 -1.22 -10.36
C THR A 636 -13.52 -2.00 -11.64
N GLU A 637 -14.46 -2.93 -11.68
CA GLU A 637 -14.90 -3.60 -12.91
C GLU A 637 -15.50 -2.64 -13.95
N GLY A 638 -16.10 -1.54 -13.50
CA GLY A 638 -16.55 -0.39 -14.28
C GLY A 638 -15.75 0.86 -13.99
N GLU A 639 -16.19 2.04 -14.48
CA GLU A 639 -15.58 3.31 -14.13
C GLU A 639 -15.74 3.57 -12.62
N TYR A 640 -14.64 3.72 -11.92
CA TYR A 640 -14.58 3.91 -10.48
C TYR A 640 -13.73 5.11 -10.11
N LEU A 641 -14.38 6.22 -9.75
CA LEU A 641 -13.71 7.45 -9.33
C LEU A 641 -13.68 7.53 -7.80
N ALA A 642 -12.54 7.26 -7.20
CA ALA A 642 -12.34 7.36 -5.76
C ALA A 642 -10.97 7.98 -5.43
N LEU A 643 -10.95 8.73 -4.33
CA LEU A 643 -9.77 9.32 -3.72
C LEU A 643 -9.29 8.45 -2.55
N VAL A 644 -8.32 8.94 -1.80
CA VAL A 644 -7.76 8.24 -0.63
C VAL A 644 -8.83 7.95 0.44
N ASP A 645 -8.57 6.98 1.28
CA ASP A 645 -9.44 6.64 2.40
C ASP A 645 -9.88 7.89 3.22
N PRO A 646 -11.13 7.95 3.69
CA PRO A 646 -12.17 6.91 3.64
C PRO A 646 -12.99 6.86 2.33
N ASP A 647 -12.71 7.71 1.33
CA ASP A 647 -13.51 7.82 0.10
C ASP A 647 -13.53 6.50 -0.70
N ASN A 648 -12.42 5.78 -0.77
CA ASN A 648 -12.30 4.49 -1.45
C ASN A 648 -12.86 3.29 -0.66
N ARG A 649 -13.31 3.47 0.60
CA ARG A 649 -13.83 2.40 1.48
C ARG A 649 -15.35 2.43 1.64
N ARG A 650 -16.08 3.05 0.70
CA ARG A 650 -17.55 3.03 0.70
C ARG A 650 -18.05 1.60 0.53
N PRO A 651 -19.25 1.28 1.09
CA PRO A 651 -19.88 -0.01 0.87
C PRO A 651 -19.98 -0.37 -0.60
N PHE A 652 -19.73 -1.65 -0.92
CA PHE A 652 -19.88 -2.17 -2.28
C PHE A 652 -21.27 -1.92 -2.84
N ARG A 653 -21.34 -1.64 -4.14
CA ARG A 653 -22.56 -1.58 -4.93
C ARG A 653 -22.29 -2.19 -6.29
N GLU A 654 -23.21 -3.00 -6.76
CA GLU A 654 -23.21 -3.50 -8.13
C GLU A 654 -23.15 -2.34 -9.13
N ARG A 655 -22.41 -2.53 -10.20
CA ARG A 655 -22.24 -1.53 -11.26
C ARG A 655 -23.19 -1.79 -12.42
N GLU A 656 -23.72 -0.70 -12.98
CA GLU A 656 -24.36 -0.75 -14.30
C GLU A 656 -23.31 -1.12 -15.35
N GLU A 657 -23.76 -1.77 -16.42
CA GLU A 657 -22.88 -2.18 -17.50
C GLU A 657 -22.39 -0.97 -18.30
N ASP A 658 -21.08 -0.77 -18.35
CA ASP A 658 -20.38 0.22 -19.15
C ASP A 658 -19.32 -0.43 -20.02
N GLY A 659 -18.61 0.36 -20.83
CA GLY A 659 -17.59 -0.17 -21.74
C GLY A 659 -16.43 -0.85 -21.01
N LYS A 660 -16.10 -0.45 -19.77
CA LYS A 660 -15.05 -1.06 -18.96
C LYS A 660 -15.53 -2.37 -18.34
N THR A 661 -16.78 -2.42 -17.86
CA THR A 661 -17.40 -3.67 -17.37
C THR A 661 -17.44 -4.74 -18.45
N ALA A 662 -17.75 -4.36 -19.70
CA ALA A 662 -17.74 -5.29 -20.82
C ALA A 662 -16.35 -5.88 -21.08
N VAL A 663 -15.31 -5.04 -21.09
CA VAL A 663 -13.90 -5.47 -21.22
C VAL A 663 -13.49 -6.38 -20.06
N THR A 664 -13.84 -5.99 -18.83
CA THR A 664 -13.55 -6.77 -17.61
C THR A 664 -14.17 -8.16 -17.70
N ARG A 665 -15.46 -8.23 -18.05
CA ARG A 665 -16.19 -9.50 -18.19
C ARG A 665 -15.61 -10.40 -19.29
N ALA A 666 -15.26 -9.84 -20.42
CA ALA A 666 -14.64 -10.58 -21.51
C ALA A 666 -13.29 -11.18 -21.12
N ALA A 667 -12.43 -10.38 -20.48
CA ALA A 667 -11.10 -10.81 -20.04
C ALA A 667 -11.17 -11.86 -18.91
N LEU A 668 -12.00 -11.64 -17.88
CA LEU A 668 -12.21 -12.62 -16.81
C LEU A 668 -12.86 -13.90 -17.31
N GLY A 669 -13.83 -13.79 -18.23
CA GLY A 669 -14.45 -14.93 -18.89
C GLY A 669 -13.44 -15.76 -19.66
N LEU A 670 -12.53 -15.15 -20.39
CA LEU A 670 -11.43 -15.83 -21.09
C LEU A 670 -10.50 -16.53 -20.08
N ARG A 671 -10.04 -15.87 -19.04
CA ARG A 671 -9.20 -16.46 -17.99
C ARG A 671 -9.87 -17.69 -17.34
N ARG A 672 -11.16 -17.62 -17.06
CA ARG A 672 -11.92 -18.70 -16.43
C ARG A 672 -12.05 -19.92 -17.37
N ARG A 673 -12.24 -19.69 -18.68
CA ARG A 673 -12.31 -20.76 -19.68
C ARG A 673 -10.95 -21.37 -20.00
N ARG A 674 -9.88 -20.56 -19.92
CA ARG A 674 -8.51 -20.92 -20.33
C ARG A 674 -7.50 -20.78 -19.18
N PRO A 675 -7.71 -21.53 -18.08
CA PRO A 675 -6.75 -21.53 -16.97
C PRO A 675 -5.37 -22.10 -17.37
N ASP A 676 -5.29 -22.91 -18.42
CA ASP A 676 -4.08 -23.40 -19.06
C ASP A 676 -3.24 -22.28 -19.70
N VAL A 677 -3.89 -21.25 -20.22
CA VAL A 677 -3.25 -20.10 -20.89
C VAL A 677 -2.78 -19.04 -19.89
N PHE A 678 -3.56 -18.78 -18.85
CA PHE A 678 -3.33 -17.68 -17.91
C PHE A 678 -2.78 -18.11 -16.54
N GLY A 679 -2.82 -19.41 -16.23
CA GLY A 679 -2.32 -19.97 -14.98
C GLY A 679 -0.79 -20.10 -14.93
N GLU A 680 -0.30 -20.88 -13.97
CA GLU A 680 1.13 -21.04 -13.68
C GLU A 680 1.95 -21.60 -14.84
N SER A 681 1.36 -22.43 -15.69
CA SER A 681 2.00 -22.99 -16.89
C SER A 681 1.96 -22.07 -18.10
N GLY A 682 1.21 -20.97 -18.03
CA GLY A 682 1.01 -20.05 -19.14
C GLY A 682 2.26 -19.24 -19.47
N THR A 683 2.66 -19.22 -20.74
CA THR A 683 3.80 -18.46 -21.22
C THR A 683 3.42 -17.02 -21.57
N TYR A 684 4.40 -16.15 -21.62
CA TYR A 684 4.28 -14.75 -22.02
C TYR A 684 5.29 -14.42 -23.13
N THR A 685 4.81 -13.86 -24.22
CA THR A 685 5.69 -13.44 -25.33
C THR A 685 5.26 -12.06 -25.82
N PRO A 686 6.14 -11.04 -25.82
CA PRO A 686 5.89 -9.75 -26.43
C PRO A 686 5.58 -9.87 -27.92
N LEU A 687 4.67 -9.03 -28.43
CA LEU A 687 4.46 -8.78 -29.84
C LEU A 687 4.86 -7.33 -30.14
N VAL A 688 5.71 -7.14 -31.13
CA VAL A 688 6.27 -5.82 -31.46
C VAL A 688 5.58 -5.29 -32.71
N ALA A 689 4.97 -4.10 -32.62
CA ALA A 689 4.43 -3.39 -33.77
C ALA A 689 5.57 -2.81 -34.64
N GLU A 690 5.32 -2.67 -35.93
CA GLU A 690 6.27 -2.16 -36.91
C GLU A 690 5.65 -0.96 -37.64
N GLY A 691 6.41 0.12 -37.79
CA GLY A 691 5.97 1.33 -38.47
C GLY A 691 6.10 2.61 -37.64
N PRO A 692 5.66 3.76 -38.16
CA PRO A 692 5.91 5.07 -37.60
C PRO A 692 5.22 5.30 -36.23
N ALA A 693 4.07 4.66 -36.00
CA ALA A 693 3.32 4.76 -34.73
C ALA A 693 3.52 3.55 -33.82
N ALA A 694 4.55 2.71 -34.05
CA ALA A 694 4.78 1.47 -33.26
C ALA A 694 4.89 1.71 -31.75
N GLY A 695 5.48 2.84 -31.32
CA GLY A 695 5.61 3.22 -29.91
C GLY A 695 4.27 3.49 -29.20
N HIS A 696 3.17 3.58 -29.94
CA HIS A 696 1.82 3.75 -29.40
C HIS A 696 1.04 2.43 -29.21
N CYS A 697 1.65 1.28 -29.56
CA CYS A 697 1.05 -0.03 -29.35
C CYS A 697 1.86 -0.84 -28.31
N VAL A 698 1.17 -1.45 -27.37
CA VAL A 698 1.73 -2.50 -26.54
C VAL A 698 0.92 -3.76 -26.73
N ALA A 699 1.60 -4.84 -27.13
CA ALA A 699 0.95 -6.11 -27.41
C ALA A 699 1.77 -7.30 -26.92
N PHE A 700 1.08 -8.36 -26.52
CA PHE A 700 1.68 -9.62 -26.11
C PHE A 700 0.73 -10.79 -26.33
N THR A 701 1.29 -11.99 -26.38
CA THR A 701 0.52 -13.22 -26.40
C THR A 701 0.73 -14.03 -25.13
N ARG A 702 -0.33 -14.71 -24.70
CA ARG A 702 -0.33 -15.71 -23.65
C ARG A 702 -0.45 -17.12 -24.29
N SER A 703 0.59 -17.91 -24.07
CA SER A 703 0.70 -19.30 -24.56
C SER A 703 0.47 -19.48 -26.08
N GLY A 704 0.53 -18.39 -26.88
CA GLY A 704 0.19 -18.43 -28.30
C GLY A 704 -1.30 -18.64 -28.59
N GLU A 705 -2.17 -18.54 -27.58
CA GLU A 705 -3.61 -18.82 -27.65
C GLU A 705 -4.50 -17.59 -27.39
N ALA A 706 -3.95 -16.57 -26.75
CA ALA A 706 -4.63 -15.30 -26.54
C ALA A 706 -3.67 -14.13 -26.83
N ILE A 707 -4.17 -13.06 -27.43
CA ILE A 707 -3.42 -11.83 -27.72
C ILE A 707 -4.11 -10.66 -27.07
N THR A 708 -3.33 -9.84 -26.36
CA THR A 708 -3.74 -8.54 -25.85
C THR A 708 -2.98 -7.48 -26.61
N ALA A 709 -3.70 -6.48 -27.16
CA ALA A 709 -3.11 -5.30 -27.77
C ALA A 709 -3.83 -4.04 -27.26
N VAL A 710 -3.06 -3.01 -26.91
CA VAL A 710 -3.59 -1.76 -26.36
C VAL A 710 -2.93 -0.54 -26.99
N THR A 711 -3.72 0.52 -27.14
CA THR A 711 -3.22 1.85 -27.53
C THR A 711 -2.70 2.56 -26.29
N ARG A 712 -1.46 3.01 -26.32
CA ARG A 712 -0.89 3.92 -25.32
C ARG A 712 -0.69 5.32 -25.90
N LEU A 713 -0.71 6.35 -25.03
CA LEU A 713 -0.52 7.75 -25.41
C LEU A 713 -1.43 8.18 -26.58
N ALA A 714 -2.73 7.89 -26.43
CA ALA A 714 -3.72 8.05 -27.50
C ALA A 714 -3.84 9.49 -28.03
N LEU A 715 -3.64 10.51 -27.19
CA LEU A 715 -3.63 11.91 -27.61
C LEU A 715 -2.42 12.20 -28.53
N ARG A 716 -1.23 11.74 -28.15
CA ARG A 716 -0.01 11.87 -28.96
C ARG A 716 -0.14 11.12 -30.28
N LEU A 717 -0.77 9.94 -30.24
CA LEU A 717 -1.07 9.18 -31.48
C LEU A 717 -1.95 9.98 -32.42
N GLU A 718 -3.02 10.59 -31.93
CA GLU A 718 -3.92 11.42 -32.75
C GLU A 718 -3.18 12.64 -33.31
N GLU A 719 -2.40 13.35 -32.47
CA GLU A 719 -1.60 14.51 -32.90
C GLU A 719 -0.54 14.16 -33.95
N SER A 720 -0.05 12.91 -33.96
CA SER A 720 0.91 12.40 -34.97
C SER A 720 0.27 11.86 -36.27
N GLY A 721 -1.06 11.94 -36.40
CA GLY A 721 -1.79 11.51 -37.57
C GLY A 721 -2.35 10.08 -37.50
N GLY A 722 -2.43 9.49 -36.30
CA GLY A 722 -2.99 8.16 -36.08
C GLY A 722 -2.02 7.02 -36.43
N TRP A 723 -2.56 5.85 -36.76
CA TRP A 723 -1.77 4.62 -36.96
C TRP A 723 -0.93 4.60 -38.24
N LEU A 724 -1.27 5.42 -39.21
CA LEU A 724 -0.62 5.44 -40.54
C LEU A 724 -0.53 4.02 -41.12
N ASP A 725 0.65 3.61 -41.60
CA ASP A 725 0.95 2.27 -42.13
C ASP A 725 1.52 1.30 -41.05
N THR A 726 1.32 1.61 -39.76
CA THR A 726 1.80 0.77 -38.66
C THR A 726 1.02 -0.54 -38.58
N VAL A 727 1.73 -1.64 -38.41
CA VAL A 727 1.19 -3.00 -38.40
C VAL A 727 1.63 -3.76 -37.14
N LEU A 728 0.87 -4.79 -36.80
CA LEU A 728 1.24 -5.79 -35.76
C LEU A 728 1.35 -7.17 -36.43
N PRO A 729 2.53 -7.80 -36.48
CA PRO A 729 2.65 -9.19 -36.90
C PRO A 729 1.92 -10.12 -35.93
N LEU A 730 0.83 -10.74 -36.38
CA LEU A 730 0.12 -11.74 -35.60
C LEU A 730 0.70 -13.14 -35.81
N PRO A 731 0.84 -13.98 -34.76
CA PRO A 731 1.19 -15.39 -34.92
C PRO A 731 0.21 -16.12 -35.83
N ALA A 732 0.70 -17.16 -36.55
CA ALA A 732 -0.13 -17.93 -37.46
C ALA A 732 -1.36 -18.52 -36.73
N GLY A 733 -2.52 -18.49 -37.38
CA GLY A 733 -3.79 -18.96 -36.87
C GLY A 733 -4.96 -18.02 -37.18
N ARG A 734 -6.15 -18.41 -36.73
CA ARG A 734 -7.36 -17.56 -36.79
C ARG A 734 -7.66 -16.99 -35.42
N TRP A 735 -7.98 -15.73 -35.37
CA TRP A 735 -8.14 -14.96 -34.13
C TRP A 735 -9.48 -14.25 -34.11
N ALA A 736 -10.32 -14.54 -33.11
CA ALA A 736 -11.58 -13.80 -32.87
C ALA A 736 -11.38 -12.70 -31.84
N ASP A 737 -11.89 -11.50 -32.12
CA ASP A 737 -11.86 -10.39 -31.18
C ASP A 737 -13.05 -10.51 -30.21
N LEU A 738 -12.73 -10.74 -28.94
CA LEU A 738 -13.72 -10.89 -27.86
C LEU A 738 -14.39 -9.57 -27.47
N LEU A 739 -13.77 -8.43 -27.81
CA LEU A 739 -14.28 -7.10 -27.50
C LEU A 739 -15.13 -6.51 -28.66
N SER A 740 -15.02 -7.10 -29.84
CA SER A 740 -15.76 -6.70 -31.05
C SER A 740 -16.34 -7.96 -31.70
N PRO A 741 -17.44 -8.51 -31.19
CA PRO A 741 -18.01 -9.77 -31.68
C PRO A 741 -18.23 -9.78 -33.19
N GLY A 742 -17.83 -10.89 -33.82
CA GLY A 742 -17.93 -11.06 -35.30
C GLY A 742 -16.71 -10.54 -36.06
N ARG A 743 -15.73 -9.95 -35.43
CA ARG A 743 -14.46 -9.60 -36.07
C ARG A 743 -13.46 -10.73 -35.91
N GLU A 744 -12.85 -11.12 -37.00
CA GLU A 744 -11.83 -12.16 -37.06
C GLU A 744 -10.61 -11.64 -37.84
N PHE A 745 -9.42 -12.13 -37.43
CA PHE A 745 -8.16 -11.83 -38.10
C PHE A 745 -7.47 -13.13 -38.46
N THR A 746 -6.80 -13.12 -39.63
CA THR A 746 -5.92 -14.22 -40.04
C THR A 746 -4.49 -13.81 -39.73
N GLY A 747 -3.84 -14.59 -38.83
CA GLY A 747 -2.44 -14.42 -38.49
C GLY A 747 -1.49 -15.07 -39.47
N GLY A 748 -0.17 -15.02 -39.18
CA GLY A 748 0.91 -15.43 -40.08
C GLY A 748 1.47 -14.29 -40.94
N GLY A 749 1.00 -13.06 -40.68
CA GLY A 749 1.45 -11.85 -41.36
C GLY A 749 1.11 -10.58 -40.59
N PRO A 750 1.49 -9.41 -41.11
CA PRO A 750 1.22 -8.11 -40.52
C PRO A 750 -0.27 -7.74 -40.66
N VAL A 751 -0.88 -7.29 -39.57
CA VAL A 751 -2.25 -6.75 -39.52
C VAL A 751 -2.15 -5.24 -39.24
N PRO A 752 -2.80 -4.37 -40.09
CA PRO A 752 -2.80 -2.93 -39.85
C PRO A 752 -3.40 -2.57 -38.50
N LEU A 753 -2.71 -1.75 -37.69
CA LEU A 753 -3.21 -1.33 -36.37
C LEU A 753 -4.48 -0.48 -36.50
N ALA A 754 -4.64 0.29 -37.56
CA ALA A 754 -5.88 1.00 -37.87
C ALA A 754 -7.07 0.05 -38.04
N GLU A 755 -6.85 -1.15 -38.57
CA GLU A 755 -7.85 -2.20 -38.64
C GLU A 755 -8.04 -2.89 -37.31
N LEU A 756 -6.97 -3.30 -36.64
CA LEU A 756 -7.05 -3.98 -35.35
C LEU A 756 -7.85 -3.17 -34.32
N PHE A 757 -7.59 -1.87 -34.23
CA PHE A 757 -8.24 -0.95 -33.30
C PHE A 757 -9.48 -0.23 -33.85
N ALA A 758 -10.04 -0.64 -34.97
CA ALA A 758 -11.27 0.00 -35.51
C ALA A 758 -12.50 -0.19 -34.58
N GLY A 759 -12.49 -1.21 -33.72
CA GLY A 759 -13.54 -1.45 -32.70
C GLY A 759 -13.36 -0.68 -31.40
N GLY A 760 -12.19 -0.11 -31.15
CA GLY A 760 -11.85 0.59 -29.91
C GLY A 760 -10.35 0.61 -29.62
N PRO A 761 -9.91 1.25 -28.53
CA PRO A 761 -8.49 1.42 -28.22
C PRO A 761 -7.80 0.16 -27.70
N VAL A 762 -8.52 -0.93 -27.54
CA VAL A 762 -8.03 -2.21 -27.02
C VAL A 762 -8.55 -3.37 -27.86
N ALA A 763 -7.78 -4.43 -28.01
CA ALA A 763 -8.17 -5.69 -28.63
C ALA A 763 -7.77 -6.86 -27.75
N LEU A 764 -8.67 -7.82 -27.62
CA LEU A 764 -8.45 -9.09 -26.91
C LEU A 764 -8.85 -10.23 -27.84
N LEU A 765 -7.84 -10.90 -28.38
CA LEU A 765 -8.05 -11.93 -29.37
C LEU A 765 -7.88 -13.34 -28.77
N GLU A 766 -8.81 -14.22 -29.07
CA GLU A 766 -8.74 -15.66 -28.74
C GLU A 766 -8.52 -16.48 -30.02
N ARG A 767 -7.64 -17.46 -29.97
CA ARG A 767 -7.38 -18.35 -31.11
C ARG A 767 -8.55 -19.29 -31.33
N THR A 768 -9.00 -19.43 -32.60
CA THR A 768 -10.20 -20.22 -32.93
C THR A 768 -9.89 -21.49 -33.72
N ASP A 769 -8.67 -21.70 -34.22
CA ASP A 769 -8.26 -22.84 -35.04
C ASP A 769 -7.42 -23.90 -34.32
N GLY A 770 -7.41 -23.87 -32.99
CA GLY A 770 -6.77 -24.84 -32.11
C GLY A 770 -7.81 -25.71 -31.40
N GLY A 771 -8.32 -26.71 -32.05
CA GLY A 771 -9.19 -27.74 -31.47
C GLY A 771 -8.55 -29.10 -31.60
#